data_c3ff78cf59851482cccf6d8f9cc3d59d
#
_entry.id   c3ff78cf59851482cccf6d8f9cc3d59d
#
_cell.length_a   1.000
_cell.length_b   1.000
_cell.length_c   1.000
_cell.angle_alpha   90.00
_cell.angle_beta   90.00
_cell.angle_gamma   90.00
#
_symmetry.space_group_name_H-M   'P 1'
#
loop_
_entity.id
_entity.type
_entity.pdbx_description
1 polymer ?
#
loop_
_entity_poly.entity_id
_entity_poly.type
_entity_poly.pdbx_seq_one_letter_code
_entity_poly.pdbx_strand_id
1 'polypeptide(L)'
;LGTGAGGLGAAPSRAALAQSEVESAPLSPRRISSESVPQARQTSSPKANPQPSPTDFRNVQIRKNLNETAFFFPTLTTNEAGEIVFRFSVPEALTRWRFLGWAHTKDVRIGEISAESITQKDLMIQPNPPRFLRENDELEFPVKITNLSGKDLTGTAQLSLLDASTMQPLGLQSLGEQPFSVKAGGNVALFWRIKVPVGISAIAYRAVAKAGNFSDGEENVLPTLTDKILVTETLPLPVRAKQTKSFELTKLLNASSPTLRHERLTLEFTSNPAWYAVQALPYLMEFPHECTEQTFARYYANSLASFVVNSSPKIQRVFEKWKTENPSALLSNLEKNQELKQVLIEETPWVLNGRSESERKRRVALLFELNTLAQSLKQAEQKLVSMQLPSGGFPWFPGMSESRWVTQHIAAGVGHLDKLGIYKRPKNVMLTSALPASLGQAMYRAIEYLDEEMTREYEWILKHSTKPDDDHLSYLAIHYLYTRSYFADIAISGGERQTKALQYWVRQAKQYWASRNVMLKGMLALAFHRSGNSDDRELAQRIMRSIKEYALMSDELGMYWKDNTGGYYWYQAPIETQSLLIECFDEILDDQSAVEAMKTWLLKHKQTHDWRTTKATTEACYALLLRGTALLESELLAEVTLGSMRISPATVPDLATEAGTGYFKTAWVKEAVKPEYGKVTVKNPNDGVAWGALYWQYFEQMDKVTPADSPLRLKKQLFRERLTSKGKVLEPITDKTPITVGDVVKVRLELQVDRDMEFVHLKDFRAAGFEPLSVLSQYKFQDGLGYYESTRDVATHFFMDYVRKGVYVFEYSLRTVHRGKFQSGIATIQCMYAPEFSSHSESVLLDIR
;
A
#
# COMPACT_ATOMS: atom_id res chain seq x y z
N LEU A 1 -12.38 -26.39 29.59
CA LEU A 1 -12.86 -25.03 29.72
C LEU A 1 -11.71 -24.10 30.10
N GLY A 2 -11.09 -23.50 29.15
CA GLY A 2 -9.99 -22.56 29.33
C GLY A 2 -9.89 -21.70 28.08
N THR A 3 -10.85 -20.83 27.89
CA THR A 3 -10.83 -19.79 26.87
C THR A 3 -9.88 -18.69 27.29
N GLY A 4 -8.62 -18.80 26.87
CA GLY A 4 -7.67 -17.71 26.93
C GLY A 4 -7.69 -16.94 25.62
N ALA A 5 -8.65 -16.06 25.44
CA ALA A 5 -8.63 -15.06 24.37
C ALA A 5 -7.70 -13.91 24.80
N GLY A 6 -6.49 -13.91 24.31
CA GLY A 6 -5.56 -12.79 24.42
C GLY A 6 -5.44 -12.07 23.09
N GLY A 7 -6.42 -11.27 22.74
CA GLY A 7 -6.32 -10.30 21.67
C GLY A 7 -5.65 -9.03 22.18
N LEU A 8 -4.43 -8.77 21.81
CA LEU A 8 -3.79 -7.45 21.98
C LEU A 8 -3.95 -6.66 20.67
N GLY A 9 -5.11 -6.01 20.57
CA GLY A 9 -5.27 -4.84 19.73
C GLY A 9 -5.13 -3.61 20.61
N ALA A 10 -4.08 -2.84 20.47
CA ALA A 10 -3.99 -1.53 21.07
C ALA A 10 -5.00 -0.61 20.39
N ALA A 11 -6.09 -0.31 21.07
CA ALA A 11 -7.02 0.72 20.67
C ALA A 11 -6.50 2.08 21.17
N PRO A 12 -6.49 3.12 20.35
CA PRO A 12 -6.34 4.47 20.85
C PRO A 12 -7.63 4.90 21.55
N SER A 13 -7.48 5.60 22.64
CA SER A 13 -8.54 6.12 23.51
C SER A 13 -9.58 6.91 22.71
N ARG A 14 -10.84 6.54 22.84
CA ARG A 14 -12.01 7.31 22.43
C ARG A 14 -12.13 8.56 23.31
N ALA A 15 -11.90 9.72 22.71
CA ALA A 15 -12.52 10.94 23.18
C ALA A 15 -13.96 10.96 22.64
N ALA A 16 -14.92 10.91 23.51
CA ALA A 16 -16.33 11.03 23.19
C ALA A 16 -16.63 12.48 22.80
N LEU A 17 -16.92 12.71 21.52
CA LEU A 17 -17.56 13.95 21.06
C LEU A 17 -19.06 13.73 21.10
N ALA A 18 -19.72 14.50 21.94
CA ALA A 18 -21.17 14.59 22.01
C ALA A 18 -21.71 15.14 20.68
N GLN A 19 -22.62 14.39 20.07
CA GLN A 19 -23.44 14.85 18.97
C GLN A 19 -24.48 15.82 19.49
N SER A 20 -24.40 17.08 19.07
CA SER A 20 -25.53 18.00 19.14
C SER A 20 -26.31 17.88 17.82
N GLU A 21 -27.49 17.33 17.88
CA GLU A 21 -28.46 17.35 16.81
C GLU A 21 -28.86 18.80 16.53
N VAL A 22 -28.63 19.28 15.33
CA VAL A 22 -29.22 20.50 14.80
C VAL A 22 -30.40 20.08 13.93
N GLU A 23 -31.58 20.30 14.43
CA GLU A 23 -32.85 20.18 13.73
C GLU A 23 -32.88 21.17 12.54
N SER A 24 -32.85 20.64 11.32
CA SER A 24 -33.07 21.43 10.12
C SER A 24 -34.51 21.30 9.70
N ALA A 25 -35.24 22.43 9.80
CA ALA A 25 -36.59 22.56 9.30
C ALA A 25 -36.66 22.41 7.77
N PRO A 26 -37.70 21.76 7.20
CA PRO A 26 -37.79 21.54 5.77
C PRO A 26 -38.31 22.79 5.06
N LEU A 27 -37.56 23.26 4.07
CA LEU A 27 -38.02 24.27 3.11
C LEU A 27 -38.96 23.59 2.09
N SER A 28 -40.20 24.00 2.10
CA SER A 28 -41.23 23.59 1.14
C SER A 28 -40.94 24.14 -0.27
N PRO A 29 -41.16 23.37 -1.33
CA PRO A 29 -40.98 23.83 -2.69
C PRO A 29 -42.17 24.71 -3.14
N ARG A 30 -41.86 25.95 -3.48
CA ARG A 30 -42.83 26.80 -4.20
C ARG A 30 -42.99 26.30 -5.64
N ARG A 31 -44.21 25.90 -6.00
CA ARG A 31 -44.65 25.66 -7.37
C ARG A 31 -44.60 26.97 -8.15
N ILE A 32 -43.91 26.97 -9.30
CA ILE A 32 -44.02 27.97 -10.34
C ILE A 32 -45.01 27.44 -11.34
N SER A 33 -46.12 28.14 -11.49
CA SER A 33 -47.15 27.95 -12.49
C SER A 33 -46.66 28.43 -13.86
N SER A 34 -46.89 27.58 -14.84
CA SER A 34 -46.68 27.88 -16.30
C SER A 34 -47.70 28.88 -16.79
N GLU A 35 -47.26 30.03 -17.19
CA GLU A 35 -48.11 30.93 -18.04
C GLU A 35 -47.57 30.98 -19.46
N SER A 36 -48.53 31.01 -20.37
CA SER A 36 -48.44 30.85 -21.80
C SER A 36 -47.76 32.00 -22.53
N VAL A 37 -46.93 31.67 -23.52
CA VAL A 37 -46.28 32.58 -24.46
C VAL A 37 -47.26 33.12 -25.48
N PRO A 38 -47.38 34.47 -25.72
CA PRO A 38 -48.03 35.01 -26.87
C PRO A 38 -47.09 35.15 -28.08
N GLN A 39 -47.61 34.78 -29.25
CA GLN A 39 -46.92 34.87 -30.54
C GLN A 39 -46.55 36.34 -30.85
N ALA A 40 -45.32 36.58 -31.29
CA ALA A 40 -44.85 37.89 -31.74
C ALA A 40 -45.28 38.17 -33.20
N ARG A 41 -45.86 39.32 -33.35
CA ARG A 41 -46.09 40.00 -34.65
C ARG A 41 -44.77 40.58 -35.18
N GLN A 42 -44.51 40.30 -36.50
CA GLN A 42 -43.44 40.99 -37.25
C GLN A 42 -43.76 42.49 -37.41
N THR A 43 -42.81 43.34 -36.99
CA THR A 43 -42.74 44.73 -37.47
C THR A 43 -41.31 45.22 -37.49
N SER A 44 -40.89 45.66 -38.68
CA SER A 44 -39.92 46.70 -39.05
C SER A 44 -38.53 46.71 -38.36
N SER A 45 -37.49 46.73 -39.19
CA SER A 45 -36.08 46.93 -38.87
C SER A 45 -35.83 48.20 -38.04
N PRO A 46 -35.07 48.12 -36.89
CA PRO A 46 -34.59 49.31 -36.27
C PRO A 46 -33.24 49.74 -36.85
N LYS A 47 -33.08 51.04 -37.01
CA LYS A 47 -31.80 51.71 -37.29
C LYS A 47 -30.70 51.23 -36.34
N ALA A 48 -29.47 51.02 -36.86
CA ALA A 48 -28.29 50.73 -36.08
C ALA A 48 -28.11 51.74 -34.93
N ASN A 49 -28.19 51.22 -33.71
CA ASN A 49 -27.77 51.97 -32.54
C ASN A 49 -26.24 52.13 -32.56
N PRO A 50 -25.67 53.25 -32.19
CA PRO A 50 -24.20 53.40 -32.08
C PRO A 50 -23.69 52.40 -31.08
N GLN A 51 -22.64 51.60 -31.44
CA GLN A 51 -21.96 50.73 -30.53
C GLN A 51 -21.51 51.52 -29.32
N PRO A 52 -21.80 51.09 -28.09
CA PRO A 52 -21.29 51.77 -26.90
C PRO A 52 -19.76 51.75 -26.90
N SER A 53 -19.16 52.89 -26.60
CA SER A 53 -17.71 52.98 -26.43
C SER A 53 -17.22 51.98 -25.40
N PRO A 54 -16.05 51.34 -25.60
CA PRO A 54 -15.51 50.32 -24.65
C PRO A 54 -15.50 50.90 -23.23
N THR A 55 -15.95 50.08 -22.25
CA THR A 55 -15.99 50.49 -20.85
C THR A 55 -14.57 50.59 -20.31
N ASP A 56 -14.21 51.73 -19.73
CA ASP A 56 -12.89 51.91 -19.13
C ASP A 56 -12.83 51.23 -17.75
N PHE A 57 -12.10 50.13 -17.63
CA PHE A 57 -11.87 49.35 -16.41
C PHE A 57 -10.56 49.71 -15.70
N ARG A 58 -9.73 50.61 -16.20
CA ARG A 58 -8.39 50.93 -15.63
C ARG A 58 -8.44 51.40 -14.19
N ASN A 59 -9.52 52.01 -13.75
CA ASN A 59 -9.70 52.52 -12.39
C ASN A 59 -10.48 51.60 -11.47
N VAL A 60 -10.73 50.36 -11.86
CA VAL A 60 -11.40 49.37 -10.99
C VAL A 60 -10.37 48.77 -10.03
N GLN A 61 -10.65 48.89 -8.72
CA GLN A 61 -9.82 48.26 -7.69
C GLN A 61 -10.00 46.72 -7.77
N ILE A 62 -8.91 46.02 -7.93
CA ILE A 62 -8.92 44.55 -8.07
C ILE A 62 -8.49 43.93 -6.74
N ARG A 63 -9.34 43.09 -6.19
CA ARG A 63 -9.06 42.29 -4.98
C ARG A 63 -8.18 41.13 -5.34
N LYS A 64 -7.08 40.89 -4.58
CA LYS A 64 -6.08 39.85 -4.81
C LYS A 64 -5.84 38.99 -3.59
N ASN A 65 -5.93 39.56 -2.39
CA ASN A 65 -5.79 38.80 -1.16
C ASN A 65 -7.14 38.20 -0.77
N LEU A 66 -7.45 37.04 -1.30
CA LEU A 66 -8.73 36.34 -1.09
C LEU A 66 -8.61 35.21 -0.04
N ASN A 67 -7.62 35.29 0.85
CA ASN A 67 -7.43 34.27 1.89
C ASN A 67 -8.69 34.11 2.75
N GLU A 68 -9.09 32.88 3.00
CA GLU A 68 -10.25 32.53 3.82
C GLU A 68 -9.96 32.61 5.32
N THR A 69 -8.68 32.65 5.72
CA THR A 69 -8.23 32.79 7.11
C THR A 69 -7.56 34.16 7.28
N ALA A 70 -8.16 35.01 8.07
CA ALA A 70 -7.59 36.35 8.37
C ALA A 70 -6.38 36.23 9.31
N PHE A 71 -6.46 35.33 10.29
CA PHE A 71 -5.38 35.04 11.24
C PHE A 71 -5.60 33.69 11.95
N PHE A 72 -4.51 33.18 12.50
CA PHE A 72 -4.51 32.02 13.38
C PHE A 72 -3.42 32.20 14.44
N PHE A 73 -3.82 32.51 15.68
CA PHE A 73 -2.92 32.75 16.81
C PHE A 73 -3.18 31.71 17.92
N PRO A 74 -2.58 30.52 17.87
CA PRO A 74 -2.89 29.43 18.81
C PRO A 74 -2.19 29.56 20.17
N THR A 75 -1.21 30.49 20.32
CA THR A 75 -0.31 30.53 21.49
C THR A 75 -0.37 31.89 22.24
N LEU A 76 -1.48 32.60 22.17
CA LEU A 76 -1.65 33.87 22.89
C LEU A 76 -1.78 33.61 24.38
N THR A 77 -1.21 34.51 25.19
CA THR A 77 -1.35 34.54 26.66
C THR A 77 -1.89 35.87 27.09
N THR A 78 -2.71 35.87 28.16
CA THR A 78 -3.22 37.10 28.77
C THR A 78 -2.11 37.90 29.45
N ASN A 79 -2.28 39.24 29.46
CA ASN A 79 -1.49 40.14 30.30
C ASN A 79 -1.91 40.04 31.79
N GLU A 80 -1.30 40.83 32.67
CA GLU A 80 -1.63 40.86 34.11
C GLU A 80 -3.06 41.31 34.40
N ALA A 81 -3.69 42.07 33.51
CA ALA A 81 -5.09 42.48 33.59
C ALA A 81 -6.06 41.39 33.05
N GLY A 82 -5.56 40.26 32.53
CA GLY A 82 -6.37 39.19 31.95
C GLY A 82 -6.80 39.48 30.49
N GLU A 83 -6.15 40.44 29.82
CA GLU A 83 -6.51 40.88 28.47
C GLU A 83 -5.55 40.33 27.42
N ILE A 84 -6.06 40.11 26.21
CA ILE A 84 -5.30 39.81 25.01
C ILE A 84 -5.58 40.89 23.97
N VAL A 85 -4.54 41.57 23.50
CA VAL A 85 -4.62 42.57 22.41
C VAL A 85 -3.77 42.09 21.25
N PHE A 86 -4.40 41.96 20.09
CA PHE A 86 -3.70 41.62 18.86
C PHE A 86 -4.22 42.43 17.69
N ARG A 87 -3.44 42.55 16.63
CA ARG A 87 -3.80 43.28 15.41
C ARG A 87 -3.66 42.33 14.22
N PHE A 88 -4.57 42.48 13.25
CA PHE A 88 -4.54 41.73 12.01
C PHE A 88 -5.12 42.57 10.89
N SER A 89 -4.82 42.20 9.64
CA SER A 89 -5.43 42.78 8.45
C SER A 89 -6.47 41.81 7.92
N VAL A 90 -7.68 42.28 7.66
CA VAL A 90 -8.73 41.48 7.04
C VAL A 90 -8.40 41.33 5.55
N PRO A 91 -8.41 40.10 4.98
CA PRO A 91 -8.28 39.89 3.56
C PRO A 91 -9.39 40.56 2.76
N GLU A 92 -9.16 40.72 1.44
CA GLU A 92 -10.09 41.41 0.52
C GLU A 92 -11.28 40.55 0.06
N ALA A 93 -11.43 39.35 0.60
CA ALA A 93 -12.56 38.50 0.31
C ALA A 93 -13.86 39.10 0.80
N LEU A 94 -14.90 39.12 -0.08
CA LEU A 94 -16.24 39.62 0.27
C LEU A 94 -17.06 38.43 0.83
N THR A 95 -17.05 38.33 2.17
CA THR A 95 -17.62 37.20 2.86
C THR A 95 -18.07 37.53 4.27
N ARG A 96 -18.66 36.54 4.96
CA ARG A 96 -18.96 36.60 6.40
C ARG A 96 -17.79 35.97 7.15
N TRP A 97 -17.06 36.75 7.89
CA TRP A 97 -15.97 36.34 8.77
C TRP A 97 -16.50 35.86 10.08
N ARG A 98 -16.06 34.72 10.54
CA ARG A 98 -16.36 34.20 11.86
C ARG A 98 -15.11 34.21 12.73
N PHE A 99 -15.16 34.98 13.82
CA PHE A 99 -14.14 34.97 14.85
C PHE A 99 -14.45 33.82 15.84
N LEU A 100 -13.45 33.04 16.17
CA LEU A 100 -13.53 32.03 17.21
C LEU A 100 -12.35 32.23 18.15
N GLY A 101 -12.65 32.44 19.44
CA GLY A 101 -11.65 32.55 20.50
C GLY A 101 -11.92 31.49 21.56
N TRP A 102 -10.90 30.70 21.87
CA TRP A 102 -10.92 29.74 22.96
C TRP A 102 -9.84 30.08 23.96
N ALA A 103 -10.21 30.13 25.23
CA ALA A 103 -9.30 30.39 26.33
C ALA A 103 -9.39 29.24 27.34
N HIS A 104 -8.28 28.92 27.97
CA HIS A 104 -8.25 27.99 29.08
C HIS A 104 -7.26 28.44 30.15
N THR A 105 -7.57 28.10 31.37
CA THR A 105 -6.69 28.28 32.52
C THR A 105 -5.77 27.06 32.69
N LYS A 106 -4.76 27.18 33.53
CA LYS A 106 -3.86 26.05 33.86
C LYS A 106 -4.59 24.87 34.52
N ASP A 107 -5.70 25.14 35.20
CA ASP A 107 -6.60 24.16 35.81
C ASP A 107 -7.72 23.71 34.88
N VAL A 108 -7.57 23.96 33.56
CA VAL A 108 -8.45 23.46 32.47
C VAL A 108 -9.90 24.01 32.54
N ARG A 109 -10.12 25.19 33.08
CA ARG A 109 -11.39 25.91 32.88
C ARG A 109 -11.38 26.51 31.47
N ILE A 110 -12.42 26.24 30.68
CA ILE A 110 -12.52 26.64 29.27
C ILE A 110 -13.54 27.75 29.11
N GLY A 111 -13.21 28.75 28.31
CA GLY A 111 -14.12 29.80 27.86
C GLY A 111 -14.08 29.89 26.33
N GLU A 112 -15.21 30.17 25.72
CA GLU A 112 -15.36 30.34 24.27
C GLU A 112 -16.03 31.69 23.99
N ILE A 113 -15.57 32.35 22.92
CA ILE A 113 -16.19 33.53 22.35
C ILE A 113 -16.28 33.38 20.84
N SER A 114 -17.40 33.75 20.24
CA SER A 114 -17.57 33.85 18.81
C SER A 114 -18.20 35.20 18.43
N ALA A 115 -17.79 35.74 17.28
CA ALA A 115 -18.33 36.94 16.70
C ALA A 115 -18.32 36.83 15.18
N GLU A 116 -19.15 37.62 14.52
CA GLU A 116 -19.22 37.67 13.06
C GLU A 116 -19.04 39.10 12.55
N SER A 117 -18.40 39.22 11.39
CA SER A 117 -18.27 40.46 10.64
C SER A 117 -18.46 40.21 9.16
N ILE A 118 -19.01 41.15 8.42
CA ILE A 118 -19.27 41.01 6.99
C ILE A 118 -18.45 42.05 6.23
N THR A 119 -17.73 41.61 5.22
CA THR A 119 -17.11 42.47 4.20
C THR A 119 -17.92 42.38 2.91
N GLN A 120 -18.42 43.51 2.41
CA GLN A 120 -19.25 43.58 1.20
C GLN A 120 -19.07 44.92 0.48
N LYS A 121 -19.45 44.95 -0.81
CA LYS A 121 -19.57 46.15 -1.63
C LYS A 121 -20.98 46.24 -2.20
N ASP A 122 -21.42 47.44 -2.59
CA ASP A 122 -22.72 47.64 -3.21
C ASP A 122 -22.84 46.91 -4.55
N LEU A 123 -21.78 46.86 -5.34
CA LEU A 123 -21.64 45.98 -6.51
C LEU A 123 -20.52 44.98 -6.22
N MET A 124 -20.83 43.70 -6.29
CA MET A 124 -19.84 42.64 -6.10
C MET A 124 -19.75 41.75 -7.32
N ILE A 125 -18.52 41.41 -7.73
CA ILE A 125 -18.24 40.40 -8.74
C ILE A 125 -17.61 39.19 -8.03
N GLN A 126 -18.18 38.02 -8.30
CA GLN A 126 -17.81 36.76 -7.64
C GLN A 126 -17.62 35.67 -8.71
N PRO A 127 -16.41 35.46 -9.20
CA PRO A 127 -16.08 34.35 -10.05
C PRO A 127 -16.27 33.00 -9.29
N ASN A 128 -16.66 31.98 -9.99
CA ASN A 128 -16.74 30.62 -9.44
C ASN A 128 -15.91 29.66 -10.35
N PRO A 129 -14.58 29.74 -10.25
CA PRO A 129 -13.69 28.88 -11.06
C PRO A 129 -13.71 27.44 -10.59
N PRO A 130 -13.31 26.48 -11.46
CA PRO A 130 -12.94 25.13 -10.99
C PRO A 130 -11.67 25.19 -10.13
N ARG A 131 -11.40 24.14 -9.33
CA ARG A 131 -10.20 24.09 -8.47
C ARG A 131 -8.90 24.06 -9.26
N PHE A 132 -8.95 23.53 -10.48
CA PHE A 132 -7.85 23.48 -11.43
C PHE A 132 -8.41 23.48 -12.84
N LEU A 133 -7.57 23.80 -13.81
CA LEU A 133 -7.84 23.66 -15.23
C LEU A 133 -7.02 22.51 -15.80
N ARG A 134 -7.45 21.93 -16.91
CA ARG A 134 -6.67 20.96 -17.68
C ARG A 134 -6.56 21.42 -19.12
N GLU A 135 -5.38 21.27 -19.71
CA GLU A 135 -5.14 21.59 -21.11
C GLU A 135 -6.22 20.93 -22.00
N ASN A 136 -6.66 21.65 -23.02
CA ASN A 136 -7.71 21.26 -23.96
C ASN A 136 -9.13 21.09 -23.39
N ASP A 137 -9.36 21.18 -22.07
CA ASP A 137 -10.70 21.24 -21.52
C ASP A 137 -11.45 22.48 -22.07
N GLU A 138 -12.73 22.31 -22.36
CA GLU A 138 -13.62 23.38 -22.78
C GLU A 138 -14.65 23.61 -21.69
N LEU A 139 -14.79 24.82 -21.17
CA LEU A 139 -15.74 25.11 -20.10
C LEU A 139 -16.41 26.48 -20.23
N GLU A 140 -17.57 26.60 -19.63
CA GLU A 140 -18.23 27.89 -19.35
C GLU A 140 -17.75 28.36 -17.98
N PHE A 141 -16.99 29.49 -17.95
CA PHE A 141 -16.48 30.07 -16.72
C PHE A 141 -17.57 30.97 -16.12
N PRO A 142 -18.18 30.63 -14.97
CA PRO A 142 -19.29 31.40 -14.39
C PRO A 142 -18.79 32.52 -13.53
N VAL A 143 -19.43 33.67 -13.64
CA VAL A 143 -19.19 34.85 -12.80
C VAL A 143 -20.52 35.40 -12.31
N LYS A 144 -20.72 35.50 -11.01
CA LYS A 144 -21.90 36.07 -10.39
C LYS A 144 -21.69 37.57 -10.13
N ILE A 145 -22.62 38.41 -10.51
CA ILE A 145 -22.69 39.83 -10.17
C ILE A 145 -23.85 40.03 -9.22
N THR A 146 -23.57 40.60 -8.04
CA THR A 146 -24.57 40.90 -7.01
C THR A 146 -24.67 42.40 -6.79
N ASN A 147 -25.89 42.88 -6.74
CA ASN A 147 -26.23 44.29 -6.48
C ASN A 147 -26.85 44.44 -5.07
N LEU A 148 -26.13 45.00 -4.14
CA LEU A 148 -26.60 45.28 -2.79
C LEU A 148 -26.96 46.77 -2.62
N SER A 149 -26.85 47.57 -3.71
CA SER A 149 -27.27 48.98 -3.68
C SER A 149 -28.80 49.10 -3.66
N GLY A 150 -29.31 50.19 -3.22
CA GLY A 150 -30.76 50.49 -3.17
C GLY A 150 -31.42 50.76 -4.55
N LYS A 151 -30.74 50.57 -5.67
CA LYS A 151 -31.25 50.89 -7.04
C LYS A 151 -30.83 49.84 -8.03
N ASP A 152 -31.57 49.71 -9.13
CA ASP A 152 -31.22 48.86 -10.27
C ASP A 152 -29.92 49.33 -10.92
N LEU A 153 -29.04 48.40 -11.26
CA LEU A 153 -27.76 48.69 -11.89
C LEU A 153 -27.70 48.03 -13.27
N THR A 154 -27.25 48.84 -14.26
CA THR A 154 -26.91 48.39 -15.60
C THR A 154 -25.44 48.72 -15.84
N GLY A 155 -24.67 47.76 -16.32
CA GLY A 155 -23.23 47.92 -16.50
C GLY A 155 -22.63 46.90 -17.44
N THR A 156 -21.32 46.81 -17.38
CA THR A 156 -20.50 45.89 -18.19
C THR A 156 -19.55 45.14 -17.31
N ALA A 157 -19.37 43.84 -17.60
CA ALA A 157 -18.37 42.97 -16.96
C ALA A 157 -17.41 42.39 -18.00
N GLN A 158 -16.19 42.13 -17.60
CA GLN A 158 -15.16 41.56 -18.43
C GLN A 158 -14.39 40.46 -17.64
N LEU A 159 -14.10 39.36 -18.31
CA LEU A 159 -13.16 38.34 -17.86
C LEU A 159 -11.90 38.42 -18.71
N SER A 160 -10.75 38.45 -18.07
CA SER A 160 -9.43 38.37 -18.71
C SER A 160 -8.70 37.15 -18.17
N LEU A 161 -8.03 36.39 -19.02
CA LEU A 161 -7.15 35.30 -18.67
C LEU A 161 -5.71 35.66 -19.05
N LEU A 162 -4.80 35.48 -18.11
CA LEU A 162 -3.40 35.87 -18.20
C LEU A 162 -2.54 34.64 -17.90
N ASP A 163 -1.38 34.54 -18.52
CA ASP A 163 -0.35 33.62 -18.06
C ASP A 163 0.15 34.07 -16.69
N ALA A 164 -0.02 33.26 -15.65
CA ALA A 164 0.31 33.65 -14.28
C ALA A 164 1.80 33.95 -14.04
N SER A 165 2.69 33.44 -14.90
CA SER A 165 4.14 33.66 -14.81
C SER A 165 4.60 34.98 -15.41
N THR A 166 3.94 35.41 -16.49
CA THR A 166 4.31 36.61 -17.26
C THR A 166 3.33 37.74 -17.10
N MET A 167 2.14 37.45 -16.60
CA MET A 167 0.98 38.36 -16.51
C MET A 167 0.55 38.94 -17.87
N GLN A 168 0.90 38.27 -18.98
CA GLN A 168 0.48 38.64 -20.33
C GLN A 168 -0.88 38.03 -20.67
N PRO A 169 -1.76 38.74 -21.36
CA PRO A 169 -3.04 38.23 -21.80
C PRO A 169 -2.88 37.03 -22.74
N LEU A 170 -3.69 36.00 -22.55
CA LEU A 170 -3.66 34.75 -23.36
C LEU A 170 -4.31 34.93 -24.75
N GLY A 171 -4.87 36.12 -25.08
CA GLY A 171 -5.38 36.44 -26.42
C GLY A 171 -6.56 35.59 -26.88
N LEU A 172 -7.34 35.01 -25.96
CA LEU A 172 -8.50 34.20 -26.29
C LEU A 172 -9.65 35.09 -26.83
N GLN A 173 -10.04 34.90 -28.07
CA GLN A 173 -11.09 35.72 -28.76
C GLN A 173 -12.47 35.64 -28.12
N SER A 174 -12.76 34.60 -27.31
CA SER A 174 -14.02 34.41 -26.63
C SER A 174 -14.24 35.26 -25.37
N LEU A 175 -13.24 36.06 -24.95
CA LEU A 175 -13.25 36.83 -23.71
C LEU A 175 -13.60 38.31 -24.03
N GLY A 176 -14.84 38.56 -24.47
CA GLY A 176 -15.38 39.90 -24.69
C GLY A 176 -16.03 40.48 -23.43
N GLU A 177 -16.30 41.82 -23.50
CA GLU A 177 -17.18 42.47 -22.54
C GLU A 177 -18.60 41.97 -22.66
N GLN A 178 -19.28 41.75 -21.51
CA GLN A 178 -20.69 41.35 -21.47
C GLN A 178 -21.50 42.40 -20.72
N PRO A 179 -22.62 42.91 -21.28
CA PRO A 179 -23.52 43.78 -20.56
C PRO A 179 -24.31 42.99 -19.51
N PHE A 180 -24.62 43.63 -18.39
CA PHE A 180 -25.51 43.07 -17.37
C PHE A 180 -26.52 44.10 -16.88
N SER A 181 -27.67 43.62 -16.43
CA SER A 181 -28.67 44.43 -15.69
C SER A 181 -29.10 43.60 -14.50
N VAL A 182 -29.05 44.22 -13.31
CA VAL A 182 -29.36 43.54 -12.05
C VAL A 182 -30.16 44.48 -11.14
N LYS A 183 -31.29 44.00 -10.65
CA LYS A 183 -32.19 44.74 -9.76
C LYS A 183 -31.56 44.98 -8.40
N ALA A 184 -32.06 46.00 -7.67
CA ALA A 184 -31.69 46.23 -6.28
C ALA A 184 -31.89 44.96 -5.42
N GLY A 185 -30.87 44.55 -4.66
CA GLY A 185 -30.85 43.33 -3.86
C GLY A 185 -30.80 42.03 -4.67
N GLY A 186 -30.68 42.11 -6.02
CA GLY A 186 -30.64 40.93 -6.90
C GLY A 186 -29.23 40.49 -7.31
N ASN A 187 -29.20 39.47 -8.16
CA ASN A 187 -27.94 38.96 -8.79
C ASN A 187 -28.22 38.45 -10.20
N VAL A 188 -27.15 38.37 -11.00
CA VAL A 188 -27.13 37.78 -12.34
C VAL A 188 -25.85 37.00 -12.53
N ALA A 189 -25.91 35.89 -13.26
CA ALA A 189 -24.74 35.07 -13.65
C ALA A 189 -24.41 35.36 -15.12
N LEU A 190 -23.13 35.58 -15.39
CA LEU A 190 -22.55 35.69 -16.72
C LEU A 190 -21.63 34.48 -16.95
N PHE A 191 -21.46 34.10 -18.21
CA PHE A 191 -20.66 32.93 -18.57
C PHE A 191 -19.75 33.25 -19.75
N TRP A 192 -18.47 32.91 -19.64
CA TRP A 192 -17.50 32.99 -20.73
C TRP A 192 -17.05 31.58 -21.14
N ARG A 193 -17.17 31.27 -22.40
CA ARG A 193 -16.65 30.01 -22.95
C ARG A 193 -15.16 30.11 -23.12
N ILE A 194 -14.42 29.21 -22.53
CA ILE A 194 -12.98 29.13 -22.64
C ILE A 194 -12.55 27.73 -23.08
N LYS A 195 -11.51 27.70 -23.91
CA LYS A 195 -10.74 26.50 -24.17
C LYS A 195 -9.37 26.70 -23.55
N VAL A 196 -9.00 25.79 -22.66
CA VAL A 196 -7.74 25.89 -21.90
C VAL A 196 -6.56 25.69 -22.85
N PRO A 197 -5.62 26.67 -22.96
CA PRO A 197 -4.48 26.54 -23.84
C PRO A 197 -3.47 25.53 -23.36
N VAL A 198 -2.68 24.98 -24.31
CA VAL A 198 -1.60 24.02 -24.03
C VAL A 198 -0.31 24.78 -23.66
N GLY A 199 0.46 24.24 -22.71
CA GLY A 199 1.78 24.74 -22.35
C GLY A 199 1.79 25.87 -21.32
N ILE A 200 0.66 26.14 -20.67
CA ILE A 200 0.54 27.15 -19.60
C ILE A 200 0.35 26.41 -18.26
N SER A 201 1.28 26.53 -17.34
CA SER A 201 1.25 25.82 -16.06
C SER A 201 0.28 26.40 -15.03
N ALA A 202 -0.06 27.71 -15.15
CA ALA A 202 -1.02 28.38 -14.29
C ALA A 202 -1.63 29.58 -15.02
N ILE A 203 -2.93 29.77 -14.87
CA ILE A 203 -3.69 30.87 -15.48
C ILE A 203 -4.21 31.79 -14.37
N ALA A 204 -3.85 33.06 -14.45
CA ALA A 204 -4.49 34.11 -13.63
C ALA A 204 -5.77 34.54 -14.33
N TYR A 205 -6.90 34.50 -13.64
CA TYR A 205 -8.13 35.14 -14.11
C TYR A 205 -8.32 36.50 -13.42
N ARG A 206 -8.84 37.44 -14.19
CA ARG A 206 -9.23 38.76 -13.70
C ARG A 206 -10.64 39.05 -14.19
N ALA A 207 -11.57 39.09 -13.24
CA ALA A 207 -12.96 39.47 -13.53
C ALA A 207 -13.23 40.87 -12.98
N VAL A 208 -13.79 41.74 -13.79
CA VAL A 208 -14.11 43.13 -13.41
C VAL A 208 -15.56 43.45 -13.82
N ALA A 209 -16.24 44.26 -13.00
CA ALA A 209 -17.57 44.80 -13.32
C ALA A 209 -17.64 46.28 -12.97
N LYS A 210 -18.38 47.07 -13.80
CA LYS A 210 -18.61 48.47 -13.62
C LYS A 210 -20.02 48.83 -13.99
N ALA A 211 -20.72 49.61 -13.13
CA ALA A 211 -22.05 50.13 -13.34
C ALA A 211 -22.12 51.54 -12.76
N GLY A 212 -21.97 52.55 -13.61
CA GLY A 212 -21.85 53.96 -13.20
C GLY A 212 -20.66 54.17 -12.26
N ASN A 213 -20.92 54.60 -11.03
CA ASN A 213 -19.89 54.85 -10.00
C ASN A 213 -19.55 53.58 -9.18
N PHE A 214 -20.26 52.49 -9.38
CA PHE A 214 -20.00 51.23 -8.68
C PHE A 214 -19.08 50.34 -9.51
N SER A 215 -18.07 49.80 -8.88
CA SER A 215 -17.16 48.87 -9.51
C SER A 215 -16.57 47.87 -8.53
N ASP A 216 -16.26 46.69 -9.01
CA ASP A 216 -15.52 45.64 -8.29
C ASP A 216 -14.69 44.81 -9.23
N GLY A 217 -13.61 44.23 -8.73
CA GLY A 217 -12.74 43.31 -9.47
C GLY A 217 -12.10 42.28 -8.57
N GLU A 218 -11.88 41.11 -9.13
CA GLU A 218 -11.25 39.99 -8.46
C GLU A 218 -10.22 39.33 -9.39
N GLU A 219 -9.04 39.02 -8.84
CA GLU A 219 -7.97 38.32 -9.54
C GLU A 219 -7.47 37.17 -8.65
N ASN A 220 -7.35 36.00 -9.24
CA ASN A 220 -6.75 34.84 -8.59
C ASN A 220 -6.10 33.93 -9.62
N VAL A 221 -5.34 32.93 -9.17
CA VAL A 221 -4.57 32.03 -10.00
C VAL A 221 -5.13 30.61 -9.89
N LEU A 222 -5.24 29.94 -11.04
CA LEU A 222 -5.67 28.55 -11.16
C LEU A 222 -4.51 27.71 -11.71
N PRO A 223 -4.17 26.61 -11.07
CA PRO A 223 -3.22 25.66 -11.63
C PRO A 223 -3.80 25.02 -12.89
N THR A 224 -2.98 24.89 -13.92
CA THR A 224 -3.35 24.22 -15.17
C THR A 224 -2.55 22.93 -15.30
N LEU A 225 -3.24 21.81 -15.34
CA LEU A 225 -2.64 20.50 -15.52
C LEU A 225 -2.52 20.16 -17.02
N THR A 226 -1.50 19.42 -17.37
CA THR A 226 -1.37 18.90 -18.73
C THR A 226 -2.49 17.89 -19.05
N ASP A 227 -2.89 17.82 -20.31
CA ASP A 227 -3.78 16.78 -20.85
C ASP A 227 -3.05 15.44 -21.04
N LYS A 228 -1.71 15.46 -20.93
CA LYS A 228 -0.88 14.28 -20.98
C LYS A 228 -0.64 13.75 -19.59
N ILE A 229 -0.75 12.44 -19.44
CA ILE A 229 -0.47 11.76 -18.19
C ILE A 229 0.74 10.87 -18.33
N LEU A 230 1.52 10.79 -17.27
CA LEU A 230 2.61 9.80 -17.18
C LEU A 230 1.98 8.43 -16.93
N VAL A 231 2.16 7.53 -17.88
CA VAL A 231 1.72 6.14 -17.84
C VAL A 231 2.92 5.25 -17.55
N THR A 232 2.74 4.24 -16.70
CA THR A 232 3.75 3.22 -16.43
C THR A 232 3.21 1.85 -16.81
N GLU A 233 3.88 1.20 -17.75
CA GLU A 233 3.64 -0.21 -18.08
C GLU A 233 4.75 -1.06 -17.47
N THR A 234 4.40 -2.21 -16.94
CA THR A 234 5.34 -3.11 -16.27
C THR A 234 5.35 -4.49 -16.89
N LEU A 235 6.52 -5.08 -16.95
CA LEU A 235 6.73 -6.45 -17.43
C LEU A 235 7.59 -7.20 -16.42
N PRO A 236 7.01 -8.07 -15.57
CA PRO A 236 7.76 -8.94 -14.67
C PRO A 236 8.59 -9.96 -15.46
N LEU A 237 9.83 -10.23 -15.01
CA LEU A 237 10.80 -11.09 -15.68
C LEU A 237 11.24 -12.28 -14.77
N PRO A 238 10.34 -13.19 -14.38
CA PRO A 238 10.70 -14.35 -13.57
C PRO A 238 11.34 -15.45 -14.43
N VAL A 239 12.51 -15.95 -14.01
CA VAL A 239 13.23 -17.02 -14.69
C VAL A 239 13.70 -18.10 -13.71
N ARG A 240 13.37 -19.36 -13.98
CA ARG A 240 13.74 -20.49 -13.13
C ARG A 240 15.24 -20.82 -13.25
N ALA A 241 15.70 -21.66 -12.37
CA ALA A 241 17.06 -22.21 -12.39
C ALA A 241 17.42 -22.80 -13.75
N LYS A 242 18.63 -22.50 -14.27
CA LYS A 242 19.17 -23.00 -15.54
C LYS A 242 18.27 -22.78 -16.76
N GLN A 243 17.38 -21.80 -16.73
CA GLN A 243 16.42 -21.52 -17.79
C GLN A 243 16.80 -20.29 -18.62
N THR A 244 16.46 -20.34 -19.92
CA THR A 244 16.38 -19.15 -20.78
C THR A 244 14.93 -18.90 -21.14
N LYS A 245 14.44 -17.67 -20.92
CA LYS A 245 13.05 -17.27 -21.18
C LYS A 245 12.99 -15.93 -21.89
N SER A 246 12.06 -15.80 -22.82
CA SER A 246 11.78 -14.55 -23.53
C SER A 246 10.44 -13.98 -23.10
N PHE A 247 10.37 -12.64 -23.08
CA PHE A 247 9.21 -11.86 -22.66
C PHE A 247 9.01 -10.70 -23.66
N GLU A 248 7.79 -10.21 -23.76
CA GLU A 248 7.45 -9.09 -24.65
C GLU A 248 6.59 -8.04 -23.95
N LEU A 249 7.05 -6.80 -23.97
CA LEU A 249 6.26 -5.63 -23.61
C LEU A 249 5.57 -5.11 -24.87
N THR A 250 4.45 -5.74 -25.19
CA THR A 250 3.73 -5.57 -26.46
C THR A 250 3.37 -4.11 -26.74
N LYS A 251 2.98 -3.35 -25.73
CA LYS A 251 2.66 -1.92 -25.89
C LYS A 251 3.86 -1.09 -26.29
N LEU A 252 5.07 -1.38 -25.79
CA LEU A 252 6.29 -0.69 -26.22
C LEU A 252 6.67 -1.08 -27.66
N LEU A 253 6.60 -2.38 -27.98
CA LEU A 253 6.88 -2.87 -29.33
C LEU A 253 5.99 -2.22 -30.40
N ASN A 254 4.74 -1.95 -30.07
CA ASN A 254 3.72 -1.40 -30.96
C ASN A 254 3.46 0.11 -30.72
N ALA A 255 4.34 0.79 -30.01
CA ALA A 255 4.17 2.22 -29.69
C ALA A 255 4.18 3.07 -30.96
N SER A 256 3.01 3.53 -31.40
CA SER A 256 2.82 4.28 -32.65
C SER A 256 1.99 5.54 -32.52
N SER A 257 1.51 5.88 -31.31
CA SER A 257 0.71 7.09 -31.08
C SER A 257 1.53 8.35 -31.36
N PRO A 258 1.04 9.31 -32.15
CA PRO A 258 1.78 10.54 -32.48
C PRO A 258 1.92 11.49 -31.27
N THR A 259 1.19 11.28 -30.21
CA THR A 259 1.22 12.09 -28.98
C THR A 259 2.04 11.43 -27.86
N LEU A 260 2.38 10.16 -28.03
CA LEU A 260 3.22 9.43 -27.10
C LEU A 260 4.65 10.01 -27.10
N ARG A 261 5.16 10.23 -25.90
CA ARG A 261 6.55 10.63 -25.68
C ARG A 261 7.19 9.75 -24.63
N HIS A 262 8.20 9.01 -25.00
CA HIS A 262 8.96 8.21 -24.05
C HIS A 262 9.58 9.12 -22.98
N GLU A 263 9.43 8.75 -21.74
CA GLU A 263 10.09 9.40 -20.62
C GLU A 263 11.25 8.54 -20.13
N ARG A 264 11.00 7.26 -19.86
CA ARG A 264 12.01 6.37 -19.30
C ARG A 264 11.67 4.91 -19.57
N LEU A 265 12.68 4.11 -19.85
CA LEU A 265 12.62 2.65 -19.79
C LEU A 265 13.63 2.21 -18.74
N THR A 266 13.18 1.53 -17.70
CA THR A 266 14.03 1.05 -16.60
C THR A 266 14.04 -0.46 -16.57
N LEU A 267 15.21 -1.05 -16.56
CA LEU A 267 15.43 -2.47 -16.31
C LEU A 267 16.07 -2.64 -14.94
N GLU A 268 15.44 -3.43 -14.09
CA GLU A 268 16.06 -3.92 -12.86
C GLU A 268 16.02 -5.44 -12.82
N PHE A 269 17.06 -6.05 -12.26
CA PHE A 269 17.18 -7.49 -12.23
C PHE A 269 17.99 -7.97 -11.02
N THR A 270 17.55 -9.08 -10.42
CA THR A 270 18.22 -9.75 -9.29
C THR A 270 18.61 -11.15 -9.72
N SER A 271 19.89 -11.44 -9.76
CA SER A 271 20.40 -12.72 -10.20
C SER A 271 20.35 -13.80 -9.11
N ASN A 272 20.46 -13.42 -7.84
CA ASN A 272 20.45 -14.34 -6.68
C ASN A 272 19.58 -13.80 -5.52
N PRO A 273 18.27 -13.95 -5.61
CA PRO A 273 17.34 -13.46 -4.57
C PRO A 273 17.40 -14.27 -3.26
N ALA A 274 18.13 -15.38 -3.18
CA ALA A 274 18.34 -16.11 -1.91
C ALA A 274 18.96 -15.19 -0.82
N TRP A 275 19.72 -14.18 -1.22
CA TRP A 275 20.27 -13.16 -0.32
C TRP A 275 19.21 -12.33 0.41
N TYR A 276 17.97 -12.32 -0.07
CA TYR A 276 16.86 -11.66 0.64
C TYR A 276 16.54 -12.30 2.00
N ALA A 277 16.84 -13.59 2.18
CA ALA A 277 16.77 -14.22 3.50
C ALA A 277 17.76 -13.59 4.48
N VAL A 278 18.98 -13.31 4.01
CA VAL A 278 20.03 -12.67 4.82
C VAL A 278 19.66 -11.21 5.12
N GLN A 279 19.13 -10.49 4.15
CA GLN A 279 18.68 -9.09 4.31
C GLN A 279 17.45 -8.93 5.24
N ALA A 280 16.73 -10.01 5.54
CA ALA A 280 15.63 -9.99 6.49
C ALA A 280 16.06 -10.21 7.96
N LEU A 281 17.25 -10.78 8.20
CA LEU A 281 17.71 -11.07 9.55
C LEU A 281 17.76 -9.86 10.49
N PRO A 282 18.18 -8.65 10.07
CA PRO A 282 18.20 -7.46 10.92
C PRO A 282 16.84 -7.06 11.48
N TYR A 283 15.77 -7.27 10.74
CA TYR A 283 14.42 -7.06 11.25
C TYR A 283 14.17 -7.87 12.52
N LEU A 284 14.58 -9.14 12.53
CA LEU A 284 14.44 -10.02 13.68
C LEU A 284 15.40 -9.65 14.83
N MET A 285 16.63 -9.23 14.49
CA MET A 285 17.68 -8.88 15.44
C MET A 285 17.37 -7.59 16.21
N GLU A 286 16.74 -6.61 15.56
CA GLU A 286 16.44 -5.28 16.11
C GLU A 286 14.96 -5.12 16.50
N PHE A 287 14.16 -6.16 16.49
CA PHE A 287 12.74 -6.06 16.80
C PHE A 287 12.54 -5.48 18.22
N PRO A 288 11.76 -4.38 18.38
CA PRO A 288 11.81 -3.57 19.61
C PRO A 288 11.06 -4.15 20.81
N HIS A 289 10.25 -5.17 20.59
CA HIS A 289 9.45 -5.78 21.66
C HIS A 289 10.15 -7.01 22.24
N GLU A 290 9.87 -7.35 23.48
CA GLU A 290 10.55 -8.42 24.22
C GLU A 290 9.59 -9.45 24.81
N CYS A 291 8.64 -9.97 24.03
CA CYS A 291 7.98 -11.22 24.42
C CYS A 291 8.94 -12.41 24.18
N THR A 292 8.61 -13.57 24.73
CA THR A 292 9.47 -14.74 24.64
C THR A 292 9.66 -15.22 23.20
N GLU A 293 8.59 -15.17 22.37
CA GLU A 293 8.68 -15.49 20.94
C GLU A 293 9.66 -14.56 20.22
N GLN A 294 9.58 -13.27 20.46
CA GLN A 294 10.44 -12.27 19.82
C GLN A 294 11.90 -12.33 20.33
N THR A 295 12.10 -12.65 21.60
CA THR A 295 13.42 -12.92 22.13
C THR A 295 14.02 -14.17 21.48
N PHE A 296 13.23 -15.19 21.26
CA PHE A 296 13.65 -16.38 20.52
C PHE A 296 13.93 -16.06 19.04
N ALA A 297 13.09 -15.28 18.36
CA ALA A 297 13.35 -14.85 16.99
C ALA A 297 14.66 -14.07 16.84
N ARG A 298 15.02 -13.26 17.85
CA ARG A 298 16.32 -12.57 17.92
C ARG A 298 17.48 -13.56 18.09
N TYR A 299 17.35 -14.56 18.99
CA TYR A 299 18.34 -15.63 19.13
C TYR A 299 18.53 -16.38 17.82
N TYR A 300 17.43 -16.76 17.17
CA TYR A 300 17.37 -17.48 15.91
C TYR A 300 18.08 -16.71 14.79
N ALA A 301 17.77 -15.42 14.62
CA ALA A 301 18.37 -14.57 13.61
C ALA A 301 19.88 -14.39 13.81
N ASN A 302 20.33 -14.18 15.05
CA ASN A 302 21.75 -14.08 15.36
C ASN A 302 22.49 -15.42 15.09
N SER A 303 21.85 -16.56 15.36
CA SER A 303 22.40 -17.88 15.06
C SER A 303 22.56 -18.08 13.54
N LEU A 304 21.53 -17.74 12.75
CA LEU A 304 21.59 -17.79 11.29
C LEU A 304 22.65 -16.84 10.73
N ALA A 305 22.68 -15.59 11.20
CA ALA A 305 23.64 -14.59 10.75
C ALA A 305 25.08 -15.07 11.00
N SER A 306 25.36 -15.56 12.21
CA SER A 306 26.67 -16.12 12.55
C SER A 306 27.03 -17.32 11.68
N PHE A 307 26.08 -18.22 11.43
CA PHE A 307 26.30 -19.37 10.57
C PHE A 307 26.62 -18.95 9.13
N VAL A 308 25.83 -18.03 8.55
CA VAL A 308 26.01 -17.54 7.17
C VAL A 308 27.35 -16.84 7.02
N VAL A 309 27.68 -15.90 7.93
CA VAL A 309 28.95 -15.16 7.86
C VAL A 309 30.16 -16.07 7.97
N ASN A 310 30.09 -17.15 8.78
CA ASN A 310 31.19 -18.07 8.97
C ASN A 310 31.21 -19.23 7.96
N SER A 311 30.24 -19.32 7.04
CA SER A 311 30.13 -20.48 6.16
C SER A 311 31.18 -20.49 5.03
N SER A 312 31.55 -19.31 4.52
CA SER A 312 32.45 -19.23 3.37
C SER A 312 33.17 -17.88 3.27
N PRO A 313 34.46 -17.84 2.86
CA PRO A 313 35.17 -16.61 2.58
C PRO A 313 34.54 -15.75 1.47
N LYS A 314 33.80 -16.35 0.54
CA LYS A 314 33.07 -15.62 -0.50
C LYS A 314 31.93 -14.80 0.09
N ILE A 315 31.18 -15.39 1.01
CA ILE A 315 30.09 -14.72 1.71
C ILE A 315 30.64 -13.59 2.59
N GLN A 316 31.73 -13.81 3.30
CA GLN A 316 32.40 -12.75 4.08
C GLN A 316 32.77 -11.53 3.20
N ARG A 317 33.30 -11.75 2.01
CA ARG A 317 33.61 -10.67 1.05
C ARG A 317 32.38 -9.87 0.62
N VAL A 318 31.21 -10.51 0.52
CA VAL A 318 29.96 -9.78 0.20
C VAL A 318 29.63 -8.79 1.33
N PHE A 319 29.73 -9.22 2.59
CA PHE A 319 29.48 -8.33 3.73
C PHE A 319 30.49 -7.17 3.80
N GLU A 320 31.77 -7.45 3.54
CA GLU A 320 32.78 -6.38 3.49
C GLU A 320 32.49 -5.36 2.36
N LYS A 321 32.07 -5.83 1.19
CA LYS A 321 31.65 -4.95 0.09
C LYS A 321 30.41 -4.12 0.46
N TRP A 322 29.45 -4.67 1.17
CA TRP A 322 28.31 -3.90 1.66
C TRP A 322 28.70 -2.77 2.61
N LYS A 323 29.73 -2.97 3.41
CA LYS A 323 30.25 -1.92 4.31
C LYS A 323 30.99 -0.81 3.58
N THR A 324 31.80 -1.16 2.57
CA THR A 324 32.80 -0.25 1.99
C THR A 324 32.42 0.32 0.63
N GLU A 325 31.82 -0.49 -0.25
CA GLU A 325 31.67 -0.13 -1.65
C GLU A 325 30.21 0.16 -2.06
N ASN A 326 29.22 -0.39 -1.35
CA ASN A 326 27.83 -0.37 -1.77
C ASN A 326 26.82 -0.11 -0.63
N PRO A 327 26.85 1.05 0.02
CA PRO A 327 25.82 1.40 1.01
C PRO A 327 24.40 1.42 0.39
N SER A 328 24.27 1.56 -0.93
CA SER A 328 23.00 1.46 -1.66
C SER A 328 22.42 0.04 -1.71
N ALA A 329 23.25 -1.01 -1.54
CA ALA A 329 22.78 -2.39 -1.43
C ALA A 329 21.84 -2.60 -0.23
N LEU A 330 22.00 -1.77 0.76
CA LEU A 330 21.25 -1.79 2.02
C LEU A 330 20.03 -0.86 2.00
N LEU A 331 19.79 -0.15 0.89
CA LEU A 331 18.59 0.66 0.71
C LEU A 331 17.36 -0.23 0.45
N SER A 332 16.20 0.21 0.94
CA SER A 332 14.94 -0.44 0.61
C SER A 332 14.62 -0.35 -0.88
N ASN A 333 13.79 -1.25 -1.40
CA ASN A 333 13.29 -1.14 -2.76
C ASN A 333 12.59 0.20 -3.00
N LEU A 334 11.96 0.76 -1.99
CA LEU A 334 11.34 2.07 -2.03
C LEU A 334 12.35 3.19 -2.22
N GLU A 335 13.52 3.13 -1.54
CA GLU A 335 14.57 4.12 -1.71
C GLU A 335 15.36 3.95 -3.00
N LYS A 336 15.52 2.72 -3.48
CA LYS A 336 16.10 2.41 -4.78
C LYS A 336 15.23 2.92 -5.93
N ASN A 337 13.94 3.12 -5.69
CA ASN A 337 12.96 3.51 -6.70
C ASN A 337 12.70 5.02 -6.64
N GLN A 338 13.46 5.78 -7.41
CA GLN A 338 13.33 7.25 -7.46
C GLN A 338 11.97 7.70 -8.03
N GLU A 339 11.34 6.87 -8.86
CA GLU A 339 10.02 7.11 -9.43
C GLU A 339 8.93 7.15 -8.34
N LEU A 340 9.13 6.44 -7.25
CA LEU A 340 8.23 6.44 -6.10
C LEU A 340 8.47 7.61 -5.12
N LYS A 341 9.59 8.30 -5.22
CA LYS A 341 9.89 9.44 -4.32
C LYS A 341 8.85 10.56 -4.43
N GLN A 342 8.30 10.79 -5.60
CA GLN A 342 7.23 11.79 -5.77
C GLN A 342 5.96 11.41 -5.00
N VAL A 343 5.60 10.13 -4.97
CA VAL A 343 4.46 9.63 -4.20
C VAL A 343 4.73 9.74 -2.69
N LEU A 344 5.97 9.54 -2.27
CA LEU A 344 6.39 9.70 -0.87
C LEU A 344 6.35 11.15 -0.38
N ILE A 345 6.60 12.12 -1.27
CA ILE A 345 6.52 13.56 -0.95
C ILE A 345 5.05 13.99 -0.80
N GLU A 346 4.12 13.32 -1.46
CA GLU A 346 2.68 13.55 -1.35
C GLU A 346 2.12 12.87 -0.07
N GLU A 347 2.47 13.38 1.12
CA GLU A 347 1.84 13.06 2.42
C GLU A 347 1.20 11.66 2.53
N THR A 348 1.99 10.62 2.31
CA THR A 348 1.51 9.25 2.53
C THR A 348 1.57 8.92 4.03
N PRO A 349 0.65 8.12 4.59
CA PRO A 349 0.73 7.68 5.98
C PRO A 349 1.99 6.84 6.26
N TRP A 350 2.72 6.40 5.21
CA TRP A 350 3.89 5.51 5.27
C TRP A 350 5.25 6.21 5.26
N VAL A 351 5.32 7.53 5.14
CA VAL A 351 6.59 8.29 5.08
C VAL A 351 7.50 7.99 6.27
N LEU A 352 6.92 7.88 7.48
CA LEU A 352 7.67 7.57 8.70
C LEU A 352 8.24 6.15 8.67
N ASN A 353 7.47 5.19 8.14
CA ASN A 353 7.89 3.78 8.03
C ASN A 353 9.05 3.62 7.03
N GLY A 354 8.99 4.29 5.88
CA GLY A 354 10.08 4.27 4.89
C GLY A 354 11.40 4.83 5.42
N ARG A 355 11.36 5.95 6.17
CA ARG A 355 12.56 6.54 6.79
C ARG A 355 13.18 5.63 7.84
N SER A 356 12.36 5.00 8.68
CA SER A 356 12.85 4.09 9.72
C SER A 356 13.44 2.81 9.14
N GLU A 357 12.98 2.37 7.98
CA GLU A 357 13.51 1.21 7.27
C GLU A 357 14.94 1.46 6.76
N SER A 358 15.18 2.63 6.18
CA SER A 358 16.50 3.01 5.67
C SER A 358 17.55 3.12 6.76
N GLU A 359 17.18 3.67 7.90
CA GLU A 359 18.09 3.71 9.07
C GLU A 359 18.41 2.30 9.57
N ARG A 360 17.40 1.41 9.63
CA ARG A 360 17.62 0.01 10.05
C ARG A 360 18.56 -0.71 9.10
N LYS A 361 18.39 -0.58 7.80
CA LYS A 361 19.27 -1.23 6.81
C LYS A 361 20.72 -0.72 6.85
N ARG A 362 20.93 0.57 7.12
CA ARG A 362 22.30 1.10 7.35
C ARG A 362 22.98 0.47 8.56
N ARG A 363 22.23 0.07 9.58
CA ARG A 363 22.74 -0.66 10.74
C ARG A 363 23.06 -2.13 10.43
N VAL A 364 22.46 -2.72 9.39
CA VAL A 364 22.69 -4.12 9.00
C VAL A 364 24.17 -4.42 8.80
N ALA A 365 24.90 -3.57 8.10
CA ALA A 365 26.32 -3.78 7.87
C ALA A 365 27.14 -3.81 9.18
N LEU A 366 26.73 -3.05 10.19
CA LEU A 366 27.34 -3.02 11.51
C LEU A 366 26.98 -4.27 12.35
N LEU A 367 25.78 -4.83 12.15
CA LEU A 367 25.32 -6.02 12.88
C LEU A 367 26.08 -7.29 12.48
N PHE A 368 26.63 -7.34 11.26
CA PHE A 368 27.40 -8.49 10.79
C PHE A 368 28.89 -8.46 11.19
N GLU A 369 29.30 -7.58 12.08
CA GLU A 369 30.62 -7.68 12.69
C GLU A 369 30.68 -8.90 13.62
N LEU A 370 31.65 -9.81 13.38
CA LEU A 370 31.76 -11.09 14.09
C LEU A 370 31.73 -10.95 15.62
N ASN A 371 32.41 -9.92 16.17
CA ASN A 371 32.41 -9.68 17.61
C ASN A 371 31.06 -9.21 18.14
N THR A 372 30.36 -8.36 17.37
CA THR A 372 29.02 -7.87 17.70
C THR A 372 28.00 -8.99 17.62
N LEU A 373 28.07 -9.84 16.59
CA LEU A 373 27.22 -11.02 16.44
C LEU A 373 27.40 -12.00 17.59
N ALA A 374 28.64 -12.31 17.96
CA ALA A 374 28.93 -13.26 19.06
C ALA A 374 28.38 -12.74 20.41
N GLN A 375 28.52 -11.44 20.68
CA GLN A 375 27.94 -10.81 21.87
C GLN A 375 26.41 -10.83 21.84
N SER A 376 25.81 -10.43 20.72
CA SER A 376 24.35 -10.38 20.55
C SER A 376 23.73 -11.77 20.67
N LEU A 377 24.37 -12.79 20.09
CA LEU A 377 23.94 -14.18 20.20
C LEU A 377 23.96 -14.65 21.67
N LYS A 378 25.05 -14.39 22.40
CA LYS A 378 25.16 -14.76 23.81
C LYS A 378 24.15 -14.04 24.69
N GLN A 379 23.93 -12.76 24.45
CA GLN A 379 22.92 -11.98 25.19
C GLN A 379 21.50 -12.49 24.90
N ALA A 380 21.16 -12.77 23.63
CA ALA A 380 19.85 -13.32 23.25
C ALA A 380 19.63 -14.70 23.87
N GLU A 381 20.65 -15.58 23.89
CA GLU A 381 20.61 -16.90 24.56
C GLU A 381 20.35 -16.74 26.06
N GLN A 382 21.13 -15.93 26.74
CA GLN A 382 20.98 -15.71 28.19
C GLN A 382 19.59 -15.15 28.52
N LYS A 383 19.11 -14.19 27.75
CA LYS A 383 17.78 -13.61 27.93
C LYS A 383 16.71 -14.67 27.73
N LEU A 384 16.78 -15.46 26.65
CA LEU A 384 15.82 -16.54 26.37
C LEU A 384 15.78 -17.56 27.52
N VAL A 385 16.94 -18.05 27.95
CA VAL A 385 17.02 -19.03 29.04
C VAL A 385 16.47 -18.46 30.35
N SER A 386 16.70 -17.17 30.63
CA SER A 386 16.18 -16.51 31.83
C SER A 386 14.65 -16.38 31.86
N MET A 387 13.97 -16.52 30.72
CA MET A 387 12.49 -16.46 30.64
C MET A 387 11.82 -17.83 30.90
N GLN A 388 12.60 -18.92 30.96
CA GLN A 388 12.07 -20.24 31.24
C GLN A 388 11.61 -20.36 32.69
N LEU A 389 10.41 -20.86 32.91
CA LEU A 389 9.86 -21.08 34.25
C LEU A 389 10.43 -22.38 34.89
N PRO A 390 10.34 -22.52 36.24
CA PRO A 390 10.82 -23.72 36.92
C PRO A 390 10.19 -25.03 36.41
N SER A 391 8.96 -24.98 35.88
CA SER A 391 8.27 -26.10 35.24
C SER A 391 8.96 -26.61 33.96
N GLY A 392 9.85 -25.85 33.36
CA GLY A 392 10.46 -26.10 32.06
C GLY A 392 9.73 -25.45 30.88
N GLY A 393 8.51 -24.93 31.10
CA GLY A 393 7.76 -24.20 30.08
C GLY A 393 8.20 -22.73 29.91
N PHE A 394 7.91 -22.17 28.76
CA PHE A 394 8.13 -20.74 28.47
C PHE A 394 6.81 -19.97 28.49
N PRO A 395 6.72 -18.79 29.14
CA PRO A 395 5.55 -17.92 29.12
C PRO A 395 5.57 -17.03 27.86
N TRP A 396 4.48 -16.34 27.56
CA TRP A 396 4.46 -15.27 26.55
C TRP A 396 5.27 -14.03 27.00
N PHE A 397 5.08 -13.62 28.26
CA PHE A 397 5.77 -12.50 28.86
C PHE A 397 6.24 -12.87 30.27
N PRO A 398 7.27 -12.21 30.80
CA PRO A 398 7.67 -12.38 32.20
C PRO A 398 6.49 -12.16 33.15
N GLY A 399 6.34 -13.07 34.13
CA GLY A 399 5.24 -13.02 35.09
C GLY A 399 3.93 -13.71 34.66
N MET A 400 3.84 -14.18 33.43
CA MET A 400 2.70 -15.01 32.97
C MET A 400 2.99 -16.50 33.23
N SER A 401 1.94 -17.33 33.21
CA SER A 401 2.06 -18.79 33.19
C SER A 401 2.69 -19.28 31.90
N GLU A 402 3.21 -20.50 31.95
CA GLU A 402 3.77 -21.22 30.81
C GLU A 402 2.74 -21.40 29.69
N SER A 403 3.24 -21.34 28.44
CA SER A 403 2.48 -21.59 27.24
C SER A 403 3.05 -22.78 26.49
N ARG A 404 2.26 -23.83 26.31
CA ARG A 404 2.65 -24.97 25.49
C ARG A 404 3.03 -24.55 24.08
N TRP A 405 2.27 -23.63 23.49
CA TRP A 405 2.53 -23.16 22.15
C TRP A 405 3.91 -22.46 22.02
N VAL A 406 4.23 -21.53 22.93
CA VAL A 406 5.53 -20.83 22.95
C VAL A 406 6.66 -21.83 23.14
N THR A 407 6.50 -22.77 24.08
CA THR A 407 7.51 -23.80 24.36
C THR A 407 7.75 -24.71 23.16
N GLN A 408 6.68 -25.17 22.48
CA GLN A 408 6.78 -25.96 21.24
C GLN A 408 7.44 -25.16 20.12
N HIS A 409 7.09 -23.90 19.94
CA HIS A 409 7.68 -23.03 18.92
C HIS A 409 9.19 -22.86 19.11
N ILE A 410 9.63 -22.60 20.33
CA ILE A 410 11.07 -22.45 20.66
C ILE A 410 11.79 -23.76 20.40
N ALA A 411 11.28 -24.89 20.91
CA ALA A 411 11.91 -26.19 20.76
C ALA A 411 11.98 -26.62 19.26
N ALA A 412 10.90 -26.46 18.50
CA ALA A 412 10.91 -26.71 17.05
C ALA A 412 11.94 -25.84 16.31
N GLY A 413 12.01 -24.55 16.64
CA GLY A 413 12.98 -23.65 16.04
C GLY A 413 14.44 -24.01 16.38
N VAL A 414 14.72 -24.49 17.59
CA VAL A 414 16.05 -25.05 17.92
C VAL A 414 16.33 -26.29 17.06
N GLY A 415 15.33 -27.15 16.83
CA GLY A 415 15.41 -28.27 15.89
C GLY A 415 15.72 -27.85 14.45
N HIS A 416 15.14 -26.74 13.99
CA HIS A 416 15.45 -26.14 12.66
C HIS A 416 16.91 -25.70 12.57
N LEU A 417 17.45 -25.05 13.62
CA LEU A 417 18.86 -24.62 13.65
C LEU A 417 19.81 -25.83 13.61
N ASP A 418 19.46 -26.93 14.30
CA ASP A 418 20.23 -28.18 14.20
C ASP A 418 20.18 -28.78 12.80
N LYS A 419 18.99 -28.82 12.18
CA LYS A 419 18.80 -29.29 10.81
C LYS A 419 19.65 -28.52 9.79
N LEU A 420 19.84 -27.23 10.00
CA LEU A 420 20.75 -26.38 9.21
C LEU A 420 22.24 -26.67 9.48
N GLY A 421 22.58 -27.48 10.47
CA GLY A 421 23.96 -27.82 10.85
C GLY A 421 24.64 -26.72 11.68
N ILE A 422 23.90 -25.78 12.24
CA ILE A 422 24.47 -24.67 13.04
C ILE A 422 25.23 -25.19 14.28
N TYR A 423 24.73 -26.23 14.93
CA TYR A 423 25.34 -26.81 16.13
C TYR A 423 26.41 -27.86 15.81
N LYS A 424 26.65 -28.17 14.54
CA LYS A 424 27.67 -29.16 14.11
C LYS A 424 27.57 -30.50 14.87
N ARG A 425 26.33 -30.94 15.10
CA ARG A 425 26.05 -32.13 15.92
C ARG A 425 26.66 -33.41 15.32
N PRO A 426 27.54 -34.12 16.05
CA PRO A 426 28.02 -35.43 15.60
C PRO A 426 26.88 -36.46 15.54
N LYS A 427 26.99 -37.48 14.67
CA LYS A 427 26.09 -38.63 14.67
C LYS A 427 26.16 -39.28 16.05
N ASN A 428 25.02 -39.69 16.63
CA ASN A 428 24.88 -40.30 17.95
C ASN A 428 25.09 -39.41 19.17
N VAL A 429 25.14 -38.09 19.00
CA VAL A 429 25.12 -37.14 20.14
C VAL A 429 23.71 -36.54 20.22
N MET A 430 23.14 -36.53 21.44
CA MET A 430 21.83 -35.91 21.68
C MET A 430 21.87 -34.42 21.29
N LEU A 431 20.77 -33.91 20.69
CA LEU A 431 20.69 -32.50 20.32
C LEU A 431 20.99 -31.60 21.50
N THR A 432 20.39 -31.85 22.67
CA THR A 432 20.61 -31.05 23.87
C THR A 432 22.07 -31.01 24.35
N SER A 433 22.84 -32.05 24.05
CA SER A 433 24.26 -32.10 24.36
C SER A 433 25.16 -31.39 23.35
N ALA A 434 24.64 -31.13 22.13
CA ALA A 434 25.34 -30.34 21.10
C ALA A 434 25.10 -28.84 21.23
N LEU A 435 24.07 -28.43 21.96
CA LEU A 435 23.75 -27.04 22.24
C LEU A 435 24.73 -26.41 23.26
N PRO A 436 24.81 -25.05 23.34
CA PRO A 436 25.38 -24.39 24.49
C PRO A 436 24.77 -24.92 25.79
N ALA A 437 25.57 -25.13 26.83
CA ALA A 437 25.15 -25.87 28.02
C ALA A 437 23.85 -25.35 28.67
N SER A 438 23.70 -24.02 28.79
CA SER A 438 22.49 -23.39 29.35
C SER A 438 21.25 -23.65 28.49
N LEU A 439 21.39 -23.53 27.17
CA LEU A 439 20.31 -23.78 26.23
C LEU A 439 19.95 -25.27 26.15
N GLY A 440 20.96 -26.16 26.16
CA GLY A 440 20.75 -27.59 26.16
C GLY A 440 19.96 -28.08 27.37
N GLN A 441 20.30 -27.55 28.56
CA GLN A 441 19.55 -27.84 29.78
C GLN A 441 18.12 -27.26 29.72
N ALA A 442 17.95 -26.05 29.15
CA ALA A 442 16.65 -25.46 28.99
C ALA A 442 15.78 -26.27 28.03
N MET A 443 16.32 -26.73 26.90
CA MET A 443 15.58 -27.56 25.94
C MET A 443 15.20 -28.93 26.54
N TYR A 444 16.10 -29.54 27.28
CA TYR A 444 15.80 -30.81 27.97
C TYR A 444 14.56 -30.62 28.88
N ARG A 445 14.56 -29.63 29.76
CA ARG A 445 13.41 -29.33 30.63
C ARG A 445 12.15 -28.96 29.85
N ALA A 446 12.29 -28.26 28.70
CA ALA A 446 11.17 -27.90 27.86
C ALA A 446 10.48 -29.15 27.26
N ILE A 447 11.26 -30.14 26.85
CA ILE A 447 10.71 -31.43 26.33
C ILE A 447 10.02 -32.20 27.44
N GLU A 448 10.62 -32.30 28.64
CA GLU A 448 9.97 -32.92 29.82
C GLU A 448 8.64 -32.26 30.18
N TYR A 449 8.60 -30.91 30.18
CA TYR A 449 7.38 -30.15 30.38
C TYR A 449 6.32 -30.48 29.31
N LEU A 450 6.70 -30.53 28.03
CA LEU A 450 5.78 -30.83 26.93
C LEU A 450 5.24 -32.29 27.02
N ASP A 451 6.12 -33.25 27.33
CA ASP A 451 5.73 -34.64 27.51
C ASP A 451 4.70 -34.79 28.68
N GLU A 452 4.90 -34.02 29.78
CA GLU A 452 3.96 -34.03 30.91
C GLU A 452 2.62 -33.35 30.58
N GLU A 453 2.65 -32.20 29.89
CA GLU A 453 1.43 -31.51 29.50
C GLU A 453 0.55 -32.33 28.54
N MET A 454 1.18 -33.04 27.61
CA MET A 454 0.48 -33.91 26.67
C MET A 454 -0.08 -35.18 27.38
N THR A 455 0.58 -35.60 28.44
CA THR A 455 0.12 -36.68 29.30
C THR A 455 -1.08 -36.24 30.14
N ARG A 456 -1.04 -35.05 30.71
CA ARG A 456 -2.20 -34.45 31.44
C ARG A 456 -3.42 -34.31 30.55
N GLU A 457 -3.25 -33.87 29.30
CA GLU A 457 -4.35 -33.71 28.34
C GLU A 457 -4.94 -35.11 28.00
N TYR A 458 -4.11 -36.11 27.75
CA TYR A 458 -4.57 -37.48 27.56
C TYR A 458 -5.37 -38.03 28.78
N GLU A 459 -4.86 -37.86 29.99
CA GLU A 459 -5.54 -38.27 31.22
C GLU A 459 -6.85 -37.55 31.44
N TRP A 460 -6.87 -36.23 31.08
CA TRP A 460 -8.11 -35.46 31.14
C TRP A 460 -9.16 -36.00 30.17
N ILE A 461 -8.75 -36.38 28.93
CA ILE A 461 -9.65 -36.98 27.93
C ILE A 461 -10.20 -38.34 28.48
N LEU A 462 -9.35 -39.19 29.01
CA LEU A 462 -9.79 -40.46 29.57
C LEU A 462 -10.78 -40.31 30.74
N LYS A 463 -10.64 -39.24 31.52
CA LYS A 463 -11.51 -38.99 32.66
C LYS A 463 -12.83 -38.33 32.28
N HIS A 464 -12.87 -37.48 31.25
CA HIS A 464 -14.01 -36.64 30.95
C HIS A 464 -14.73 -36.94 29.65
N SER A 465 -14.09 -37.67 28.72
CA SER A 465 -14.72 -38.06 27.45
C SER A 465 -15.41 -39.43 27.61
N THR A 466 -16.65 -39.53 27.15
CA THR A 466 -17.35 -40.83 27.05
C THR A 466 -16.84 -41.63 25.85
N LYS A 467 -16.09 -41.05 24.96
CA LYS A 467 -15.55 -41.64 23.74
C LYS A 467 -14.09 -41.19 23.52
N PRO A 468 -13.14 -41.77 24.26
CA PRO A 468 -11.73 -41.35 24.15
C PRO A 468 -11.09 -41.63 22.77
N ASP A 469 -11.68 -42.53 21.97
CA ASP A 469 -11.19 -42.88 20.63
C ASP A 469 -11.74 -41.95 19.51
N ASP A 470 -12.73 -41.09 19.82
CA ASP A 470 -13.16 -40.07 18.87
C ASP A 470 -12.01 -39.06 18.59
N ASP A 471 -12.23 -38.17 17.62
CA ASP A 471 -11.23 -37.19 17.20
C ASP A 471 -10.91 -36.15 18.28
N HIS A 472 -9.85 -36.39 19.02
CA HIS A 472 -9.27 -35.47 20.01
C HIS A 472 -7.95 -34.85 19.55
N LEU A 473 -7.56 -35.03 18.30
CA LEU A 473 -6.27 -34.58 17.76
C LEU A 473 -6.26 -33.08 17.57
N SER A 474 -5.89 -32.33 18.60
CA SER A 474 -5.78 -30.86 18.55
C SER A 474 -4.57 -30.39 17.74
N TYR A 475 -4.59 -29.11 17.35
CA TYR A 475 -3.42 -28.46 16.77
C TYR A 475 -2.17 -28.57 17.66
N LEU A 476 -2.35 -28.35 18.97
CA LEU A 476 -1.24 -28.44 19.93
C LEU A 476 -0.67 -29.86 20.03
N ALA A 477 -1.52 -30.89 19.94
CA ALA A 477 -1.06 -32.29 19.91
C ALA A 477 -0.25 -32.59 18.63
N ILE A 478 -0.69 -32.10 17.48
CA ILE A 478 0.05 -32.25 16.22
C ILE A 478 1.38 -31.51 16.28
N HIS A 479 1.37 -30.26 16.77
CA HIS A 479 2.59 -29.45 16.91
C HIS A 479 3.55 -30.09 17.91
N TYR A 480 3.04 -30.70 19.00
CA TYR A 480 3.86 -31.50 19.92
C TYR A 480 4.56 -32.65 19.20
N LEU A 481 3.83 -33.51 18.45
CA LEU A 481 4.42 -34.61 17.72
C LEU A 481 5.51 -34.18 16.74
N TYR A 482 5.27 -33.08 16.03
CA TYR A 482 6.24 -32.48 15.14
C TYR A 482 7.47 -32.00 15.91
N THR A 483 7.29 -31.20 16.96
CA THR A 483 8.39 -30.69 17.81
C THR A 483 9.20 -31.85 18.41
N ARG A 484 8.51 -32.82 18.97
CA ARG A 484 9.12 -34.02 19.59
C ARG A 484 9.98 -34.82 18.63
N SER A 485 9.65 -34.79 17.33
CA SER A 485 10.41 -35.50 16.28
C SER A 485 11.86 -35.02 16.13
N TYR A 486 12.16 -33.78 16.50
CA TYR A 486 13.55 -33.26 16.54
C TYR A 486 14.33 -33.74 17.74
N PHE A 487 13.65 -34.17 18.81
CA PHE A 487 14.22 -34.62 20.08
C PHE A 487 13.91 -36.08 20.35
N ALA A 488 13.84 -36.91 19.31
CA ALA A 488 13.55 -38.33 19.41
C ALA A 488 14.60 -39.11 20.23
N ASP A 489 15.81 -38.53 20.36
CA ASP A 489 16.92 -39.05 21.15
C ASP A 489 16.76 -38.80 22.67
N ILE A 490 15.81 -37.96 23.11
CA ILE A 490 15.47 -37.80 24.52
C ILE A 490 14.45 -38.91 24.90
N ALA A 491 14.83 -39.78 25.84
CA ALA A 491 13.92 -40.80 26.33
C ALA A 491 12.72 -40.19 27.06
N ILE A 492 11.57 -40.87 27.00
CA ILE A 492 10.41 -40.52 27.81
C ILE A 492 10.73 -40.79 29.28
N SER A 493 10.77 -39.76 30.13
CA SER A 493 11.20 -39.86 31.53
C SER A 493 10.10 -40.32 32.49
N GLY A 494 8.82 -40.09 32.18
CA GLY A 494 7.67 -40.40 33.04
C GLY A 494 7.14 -41.84 32.98
N GLY A 495 7.94 -42.76 32.48
CA GLY A 495 7.66 -44.19 32.46
C GLY A 495 6.44 -44.58 31.64
N GLU A 496 5.71 -45.64 32.09
CA GLU A 496 4.55 -46.19 31.38
C GLU A 496 3.42 -45.17 31.14
N ARG A 497 3.23 -44.26 32.05
CA ARG A 497 2.17 -43.19 31.99
C ARG A 497 2.36 -42.30 30.79
N GLN A 498 3.53 -41.73 30.60
CA GLN A 498 3.85 -40.86 29.48
C GLN A 498 3.97 -41.62 28.15
N THR A 499 4.46 -42.85 28.20
CA THR A 499 4.54 -43.75 27.04
C THR A 499 3.13 -44.04 26.49
N LYS A 500 2.15 -44.36 27.34
CA LYS A 500 0.75 -44.54 26.94
C LYS A 500 0.14 -43.31 26.32
N ALA A 501 0.43 -42.14 26.87
CA ALA A 501 -0.03 -40.87 26.32
C ALA A 501 0.54 -40.60 24.90
N LEU A 502 1.84 -40.79 24.72
CA LEU A 502 2.46 -40.64 23.38
C LEU A 502 1.88 -41.63 22.37
N GLN A 503 1.70 -42.91 22.76
CA GLN A 503 1.05 -43.93 21.90
C GLN A 503 -0.40 -43.53 21.54
N TYR A 504 -1.15 -42.94 22.45
CA TYR A 504 -2.49 -42.43 22.17
C TYR A 504 -2.46 -41.32 21.13
N TRP A 505 -1.59 -40.32 21.26
CA TRP A 505 -1.49 -39.23 20.32
C TRP A 505 -1.01 -39.68 18.93
N VAL A 506 -0.08 -40.61 18.86
CA VAL A 506 0.35 -41.25 17.59
C VAL A 506 -0.79 -41.99 16.92
N ARG A 507 -1.60 -42.74 17.70
CA ARG A 507 -2.79 -43.47 17.19
C ARG A 507 -3.83 -42.48 16.66
N GLN A 508 -4.15 -41.41 17.41
CA GLN A 508 -5.05 -40.33 16.97
C GLN A 508 -4.54 -39.72 15.67
N ALA A 509 -3.27 -39.41 15.56
CA ALA A 509 -2.66 -38.85 14.38
C ALA A 509 -2.78 -39.77 13.15
N LYS A 510 -2.54 -41.09 13.30
CA LYS A 510 -2.70 -42.09 12.24
C LYS A 510 -4.13 -42.22 11.75
N GLN A 511 -5.10 -42.06 12.64
CA GLN A 511 -6.52 -42.20 12.34
C GLN A 511 -7.11 -40.94 11.69
N TYR A 512 -6.74 -39.75 12.17
CA TYR A 512 -7.46 -38.51 11.83
C TYR A 512 -6.66 -37.51 10.99
N TRP A 513 -5.46 -37.81 10.49
CA TRP A 513 -4.64 -36.91 9.68
C TRP A 513 -5.37 -36.38 8.43
N ALA A 514 -6.22 -37.22 7.79
CA ALA A 514 -6.85 -36.87 6.51
C ALA A 514 -7.77 -35.64 6.60
N SER A 515 -8.40 -35.42 7.75
CA SER A 515 -9.30 -34.27 8.00
C SER A 515 -8.58 -32.99 8.33
N ARG A 516 -7.26 -32.97 8.44
CA ARG A 516 -6.46 -31.80 8.82
C ARG A 516 -6.16 -30.93 7.60
N ASN A 517 -5.90 -29.64 7.86
CA ASN A 517 -5.43 -28.73 6.82
C ASN A 517 -3.99 -29.08 6.36
N VAL A 518 -3.52 -28.41 5.34
CA VAL A 518 -2.24 -28.74 4.69
C VAL A 518 -1.05 -28.58 5.64
N MET A 519 -1.04 -27.55 6.52
CA MET A 519 0.01 -27.33 7.50
C MET A 519 0.12 -28.48 8.49
N LEU A 520 -1.01 -28.87 9.08
CA LEU A 520 -1.08 -29.94 10.06
C LEU A 520 -0.73 -31.29 9.47
N LYS A 521 -1.12 -31.54 8.20
CA LYS A 521 -0.70 -32.71 7.43
C LYS A 521 0.82 -32.77 7.24
N GLY A 522 1.44 -31.62 6.91
CA GLY A 522 2.90 -31.51 6.80
C GLY A 522 3.63 -31.81 8.10
N MET A 523 3.16 -31.25 9.23
CA MET A 523 3.73 -31.54 10.55
C MET A 523 3.68 -33.06 10.89
N LEU A 524 2.53 -33.70 10.64
CA LEU A 524 2.37 -35.11 10.87
C LEU A 524 3.25 -35.95 9.94
N ALA A 525 3.37 -35.58 8.67
CA ALA A 525 4.24 -36.29 7.72
C ALA A 525 5.70 -36.29 8.20
N LEU A 526 6.23 -35.17 8.67
CA LEU A 526 7.59 -35.07 9.23
C LEU A 526 7.71 -35.89 10.52
N ALA A 527 6.73 -35.83 11.41
CA ALA A 527 6.74 -36.60 12.66
C ALA A 527 6.79 -38.13 12.37
N PHE A 528 5.98 -38.61 11.42
CA PHE A 528 5.99 -40.01 11.01
C PHE A 528 7.27 -40.40 10.25
N HIS A 529 7.74 -39.56 9.37
CA HIS A 529 9.00 -39.86 8.65
C HIS A 529 10.19 -40.03 9.60
N ARG A 530 10.27 -39.22 10.65
CA ARG A 530 11.37 -39.22 11.64
C ARG A 530 11.22 -40.28 12.73
N SER A 531 10.06 -40.95 12.84
CA SER A 531 9.85 -41.98 13.84
C SER A 531 10.79 -43.22 13.69
N GLY A 532 11.36 -43.38 12.50
CA GLY A 532 12.23 -44.51 12.16
C GLY A 532 11.47 -45.81 11.77
N ASN A 533 10.16 -45.88 11.98
CA ASN A 533 9.31 -47.00 11.64
C ASN A 533 8.97 -47.02 10.14
N SER A 534 9.02 -48.22 9.48
CA SER A 534 8.73 -48.36 8.05
C SER A 534 7.31 -47.96 7.68
N ASP A 535 6.31 -48.39 8.48
CA ASP A 535 4.89 -48.14 8.21
C ASP A 535 4.56 -46.62 8.35
N ASP A 536 5.21 -45.98 9.32
CA ASP A 536 5.08 -44.52 9.53
C ASP A 536 5.71 -43.73 8.37
N ARG A 537 6.85 -44.21 7.86
CA ARG A 537 7.46 -43.61 6.64
C ARG A 537 6.57 -43.78 5.42
N GLU A 538 5.95 -44.91 5.23
CA GLU A 538 5.00 -45.13 4.14
C GLU A 538 3.78 -44.22 4.28
N LEU A 539 3.25 -44.04 5.51
CA LEU A 539 2.18 -43.10 5.80
C LEU A 539 2.60 -41.66 5.48
N ALA A 540 3.80 -41.26 5.89
CA ALA A 540 4.36 -39.95 5.59
C ALA A 540 4.41 -39.67 4.07
N GLN A 541 4.88 -40.64 3.28
CA GLN A 541 4.89 -40.52 1.83
C GLN A 541 3.48 -40.43 1.22
N ARG A 542 2.52 -41.16 1.79
CA ARG A 542 1.11 -41.12 1.37
C ARG A 542 0.49 -39.74 1.65
N ILE A 543 0.75 -39.16 2.84
CA ILE A 543 0.34 -37.81 3.18
C ILE A 543 0.93 -36.79 2.20
N MET A 544 2.23 -36.91 1.90
CA MET A 544 2.90 -35.97 1.00
C MET A 544 2.41 -36.10 -0.45
N ARG A 545 2.10 -37.30 -0.93
CA ARG A 545 1.46 -37.46 -2.25
C ARG A 545 0.11 -36.78 -2.31
N SER A 546 -0.72 -36.94 -1.27
CA SER A 546 -2.01 -36.26 -1.17
C SER A 546 -1.85 -34.72 -1.16
N ILE A 547 -0.86 -34.19 -0.45
CA ILE A 547 -0.59 -32.74 -0.46
C ILE A 547 -0.17 -32.28 -1.87
N LYS A 548 0.70 -33.02 -2.55
CA LYS A 548 1.22 -32.68 -3.87
C LYS A 548 0.13 -32.64 -4.95
N GLU A 549 -0.89 -33.50 -4.87
CA GLU A 549 -2.01 -33.54 -5.82
C GLU A 549 -2.82 -32.25 -5.88
N TYR A 550 -2.92 -31.51 -4.78
CA TYR A 550 -3.64 -30.23 -4.70
C TYR A 550 -2.78 -29.02 -4.94
N ALA A 551 -1.50 -29.21 -5.26
CA ALA A 551 -0.59 -28.11 -5.54
C ALA A 551 -0.91 -27.43 -6.88
N LEU A 552 -0.83 -26.11 -6.90
CA LEU A 552 -0.89 -25.30 -8.11
C LEU A 552 0.53 -24.93 -8.54
N MET A 553 0.77 -24.91 -9.84
CA MET A 553 2.04 -24.51 -10.43
C MET A 553 1.84 -23.27 -11.29
N SER A 554 2.62 -22.24 -11.06
CA SER A 554 2.67 -21.02 -11.86
C SER A 554 4.09 -20.73 -12.28
N ASP A 555 4.29 -20.27 -13.51
CA ASP A 555 5.62 -19.85 -13.99
C ASP A 555 6.16 -18.65 -13.21
N GLU A 556 5.29 -17.77 -12.76
CA GLU A 556 5.65 -16.57 -11.99
C GLU A 556 5.72 -16.84 -10.49
N LEU A 557 4.68 -17.50 -9.93
CA LEU A 557 4.55 -17.70 -8.49
C LEU A 557 5.23 -18.97 -7.98
N GLY A 558 5.62 -19.90 -8.86
CA GLY A 558 6.12 -21.19 -8.47
C GLY A 558 5.01 -22.14 -7.98
N MET A 559 5.29 -22.97 -7.00
CA MET A 559 4.37 -23.99 -6.46
C MET A 559 3.73 -23.51 -5.16
N TYR A 560 2.39 -23.62 -5.07
CA TYR A 560 1.61 -23.19 -3.91
C TYR A 560 0.25 -23.89 -3.84
N TRP A 561 -0.51 -23.66 -2.76
CA TRP A 561 -1.85 -24.23 -2.53
C TRP A 561 -2.88 -23.13 -2.42
N LYS A 562 -4.01 -23.29 -3.13
CA LYS A 562 -5.10 -22.30 -3.13
C LYS A 562 -5.67 -22.06 -1.73
N ASP A 563 -5.80 -23.12 -0.93
CA ASP A 563 -6.40 -23.07 0.40
C ASP A 563 -5.41 -22.68 1.51
N ASN A 564 -4.13 -22.44 1.15
CA ASN A 564 -3.14 -21.90 2.07
C ASN A 564 -3.35 -20.39 2.25
N THR A 565 -4.34 -20.02 3.05
CA THR A 565 -4.75 -18.64 3.29
C THR A 565 -4.56 -18.25 4.74
N GLY A 566 -4.30 -16.94 4.98
CA GLY A 566 -4.22 -16.40 6.33
C GLY A 566 -5.58 -16.37 7.03
N GLY A 567 -5.59 -16.55 8.36
CA GLY A 567 -6.80 -16.54 9.15
C GLY A 567 -6.54 -16.23 10.62
N TYR A 568 -7.54 -16.53 11.45
CA TYR A 568 -7.49 -16.26 12.88
C TYR A 568 -6.67 -17.29 13.68
N TYR A 569 -6.66 -18.53 13.21
CA TYR A 569 -6.00 -19.62 13.95
C TYR A 569 -4.52 -19.73 13.59
N TRP A 570 -3.69 -20.19 14.53
CA TRP A 570 -2.25 -20.38 14.39
C TRP A 570 -1.81 -21.26 13.19
N TYR A 571 -2.68 -22.17 12.76
CA TYR A 571 -2.46 -23.06 11.61
C TYR A 571 -3.00 -22.47 10.29
N GLN A 572 -3.47 -21.25 10.30
CA GLN A 572 -3.85 -20.46 9.12
C GLN A 572 -2.77 -19.40 8.84
N ALA A 573 -1.57 -19.88 8.62
CA ALA A 573 -0.34 -19.08 8.49
C ALA A 573 0.37 -19.45 7.18
N PRO A 574 0.12 -18.68 6.09
CA PRO A 574 0.54 -19.07 4.74
C PRO A 574 2.05 -19.23 4.56
N ILE A 575 2.82 -18.30 5.13
CA ILE A 575 4.28 -18.29 5.01
C ILE A 575 4.88 -19.50 5.75
N GLU A 576 4.46 -19.70 6.99
CA GLU A 576 4.91 -20.82 7.82
C GLU A 576 4.50 -22.17 7.22
N THR A 577 3.30 -22.26 6.66
CA THR A 577 2.85 -23.45 5.95
C THR A 577 3.74 -23.74 4.74
N GLN A 578 4.02 -22.74 3.93
CA GLN A 578 4.90 -22.90 2.77
C GLN A 578 6.31 -23.32 3.16
N SER A 579 6.85 -22.72 4.24
CA SER A 579 8.17 -23.04 4.79
C SER A 579 8.24 -24.48 5.28
N LEU A 580 7.24 -24.93 6.04
CA LEU A 580 7.11 -26.31 6.49
C LEU A 580 7.02 -27.30 5.33
N LEU A 581 6.27 -26.97 4.28
CA LEU A 581 6.15 -27.83 3.12
C LEU A 581 7.45 -27.92 2.32
N ILE A 582 8.26 -26.87 2.26
CA ILE A 582 9.61 -26.93 1.69
C ILE A 582 10.43 -27.99 2.43
N GLU A 583 10.40 -28.00 3.77
CA GLU A 583 11.07 -29.03 4.58
C GLU A 583 10.51 -30.44 4.29
N CYS A 584 9.19 -30.57 4.20
CA CYS A 584 8.54 -31.85 3.90
C CYS A 584 8.96 -32.43 2.53
N PHE A 585 8.95 -31.58 1.48
CA PHE A 585 9.33 -32.01 0.13
C PHE A 585 10.81 -32.32 0.02
N ASP A 586 11.63 -31.57 0.75
CA ASP A 586 13.08 -31.83 0.83
C ASP A 586 13.40 -33.16 1.54
N GLU A 587 12.84 -33.37 2.73
CA GLU A 587 13.20 -34.47 3.60
C GLU A 587 12.51 -35.79 3.22
N ILE A 588 11.21 -35.73 2.84
CA ILE A 588 10.40 -36.96 2.64
C ILE A 588 10.40 -37.41 1.18
N LEU A 589 10.33 -36.46 0.23
CA LEU A 589 10.20 -36.76 -1.19
C LEU A 589 11.50 -36.56 -1.98
N ASP A 590 12.48 -35.85 -1.45
CA ASP A 590 13.68 -35.39 -2.15
C ASP A 590 13.37 -34.70 -3.49
N ASP A 591 12.23 -34.00 -3.56
CA ASP A 591 11.72 -33.34 -4.77
C ASP A 591 12.25 -31.90 -4.92
N GLN A 592 13.45 -31.81 -5.45
CA GLN A 592 14.15 -30.53 -5.58
C GLN A 592 13.44 -29.53 -6.49
N SER A 593 12.79 -30.01 -7.53
CA SER A 593 12.04 -29.14 -8.44
C SER A 593 10.88 -28.46 -7.73
N ALA A 594 10.15 -29.21 -6.89
CA ALA A 594 9.08 -28.67 -6.08
C ALA A 594 9.62 -27.69 -5.01
N VAL A 595 10.73 -28.05 -4.35
CA VAL A 595 11.39 -27.20 -3.35
C VAL A 595 11.75 -25.84 -3.95
N GLU A 596 12.41 -25.78 -5.10
CA GLU A 596 12.78 -24.52 -5.75
C GLU A 596 11.55 -23.71 -6.23
N ALA A 597 10.51 -24.39 -6.70
CA ALA A 597 9.26 -23.74 -7.06
C ALA A 597 8.54 -23.14 -5.82
N MET A 598 8.56 -23.82 -4.68
CA MET A 598 8.00 -23.33 -3.42
C MET A 598 8.82 -22.16 -2.83
N LYS A 599 10.15 -22.22 -2.93
CA LYS A 599 11.03 -21.08 -2.57
C LYS A 599 10.73 -19.85 -3.40
N THR A 600 10.42 -20.01 -4.69
CA THR A 600 9.97 -18.93 -5.57
C THR A 600 8.74 -18.24 -5.00
N TRP A 601 7.74 -19.00 -4.58
CA TRP A 601 6.54 -18.46 -3.94
C TRP A 601 6.88 -17.65 -2.68
N LEU A 602 7.71 -18.21 -1.81
CA LEU A 602 8.15 -17.55 -0.58
C LEU A 602 8.83 -16.21 -0.83
N LEU A 603 9.75 -16.18 -1.78
CA LEU A 603 10.48 -14.98 -2.16
C LEU A 603 9.57 -13.92 -2.80
N LYS A 604 8.60 -14.33 -3.62
CA LYS A 604 7.61 -13.43 -4.23
C LYS A 604 6.64 -12.81 -3.22
N HIS A 605 6.42 -13.46 -2.08
CA HIS A 605 5.61 -12.93 -0.99
C HIS A 605 6.39 -12.06 0.00
N LYS A 606 7.71 -11.91 -0.18
CA LYS A 606 8.52 -10.91 0.51
C LYS A 606 8.45 -9.58 -0.25
N GLN A 607 7.50 -8.75 0.09
CA GLN A 607 7.30 -7.46 -0.59
C GLN A 607 8.06 -6.31 0.10
N THR A 608 8.33 -6.45 1.39
CA THR A 608 9.09 -5.51 2.20
C THR A 608 10.46 -6.10 2.58
N HIS A 609 10.99 -5.74 3.74
CA HIS A 609 12.24 -6.27 4.30
C HIS A 609 12.06 -7.58 5.08
N ASP A 610 10.82 -8.02 5.32
CA ASP A 610 10.46 -9.21 6.08
C ASP A 610 9.21 -9.92 5.52
N TRP A 611 8.69 -10.92 6.22
CA TRP A 611 7.42 -11.61 5.94
C TRP A 611 6.36 -11.26 6.99
N ARG A 612 6.19 -9.98 7.32
CA ARG A 612 5.17 -9.37 8.20
C ARG A 612 5.27 -9.68 9.68
N THR A 613 5.65 -10.87 10.08
CA THR A 613 5.77 -11.25 11.49
C THR A 613 7.14 -11.85 11.77
N THR A 614 7.58 -11.79 13.04
CA THR A 614 8.82 -12.40 13.48
C THR A 614 8.84 -13.89 13.18
N LYS A 615 7.75 -14.59 13.49
CA LYS A 615 7.61 -16.03 13.24
C LYS A 615 7.66 -16.36 11.74
N ALA A 616 6.87 -15.69 10.90
CA ALA A 616 6.86 -15.94 9.46
C ALA A 616 8.24 -15.69 8.83
N THR A 617 8.92 -14.61 9.27
CA THR A 617 10.27 -14.27 8.80
C THR A 617 11.29 -15.32 9.22
N THR A 618 11.23 -15.82 10.46
CA THR A 618 12.09 -16.88 10.97
C THR A 618 11.95 -18.16 10.13
N GLU A 619 10.71 -18.60 9.90
CA GLU A 619 10.40 -19.82 9.12
C GLU A 619 10.80 -19.67 7.65
N ALA A 620 10.57 -18.49 7.05
CA ALA A 620 10.98 -18.23 5.67
C ALA A 620 12.51 -18.25 5.51
N CYS A 621 13.26 -17.63 6.43
CA CYS A 621 14.72 -17.69 6.42
C CYS A 621 15.24 -19.12 6.56
N TYR A 622 14.63 -19.92 7.43
CA TYR A 622 14.93 -21.35 7.58
C TYR A 622 14.76 -22.10 6.26
N ALA A 623 13.57 -22.02 5.67
CA ALA A 623 13.24 -22.75 4.45
C ALA A 623 14.12 -22.36 3.25
N LEU A 624 14.46 -21.08 3.12
CA LEU A 624 15.35 -20.60 2.06
C LEU A 624 16.78 -21.11 2.21
N LEU A 625 17.26 -21.31 3.45
CA LEU A 625 18.61 -21.76 3.78
C LEU A 625 18.71 -23.28 4.05
N LEU A 626 17.62 -24.02 3.92
CA LEU A 626 17.53 -25.43 4.33
C LEU A 626 18.60 -26.34 3.70
N ARG A 627 19.05 -26.05 2.48
CA ARG A 627 20.16 -26.77 1.83
C ARG A 627 21.52 -26.08 1.97
N GLY A 628 21.66 -25.27 3.00
CA GLY A 628 22.90 -24.56 3.32
C GLY A 628 23.11 -23.31 2.51
N THR A 629 24.34 -22.80 2.55
CA THR A 629 24.72 -21.51 2.00
C THR A 629 25.24 -21.57 0.56
N ALA A 630 25.22 -22.74 -0.08
CA ALA A 630 25.78 -22.91 -1.43
C ALA A 630 25.13 -21.96 -2.49
N LEU A 631 23.83 -21.69 -2.39
CA LEU A 631 23.15 -20.73 -3.25
C LEU A 631 23.66 -19.30 -3.03
N LEU A 632 24.07 -18.94 -1.81
CA LEU A 632 24.63 -17.63 -1.49
C LEU A 632 26.05 -17.43 -2.08
N GLU A 633 26.76 -18.51 -2.36
CA GLU A 633 28.11 -18.48 -2.91
C GLU A 633 28.17 -18.23 -4.43
N SER A 634 27.03 -18.29 -5.11
CA SER A 634 26.98 -18.07 -6.56
C SER A 634 27.25 -16.61 -6.90
N GLU A 635 28.27 -16.38 -7.69
CA GLU A 635 28.61 -15.05 -8.27
C GLU A 635 28.14 -14.93 -9.74
N LEU A 636 27.41 -15.94 -10.24
CA LEU A 636 26.94 -15.95 -11.63
C LEU A 636 25.81 -14.93 -11.80
N LEU A 637 25.98 -14.03 -12.75
CA LEU A 637 24.95 -13.06 -13.10
C LEU A 637 24.04 -13.62 -14.19
N ALA A 638 22.76 -13.31 -14.12
CA ALA A 638 21.84 -13.56 -15.21
C ALA A 638 22.20 -12.69 -16.42
N GLU A 639 22.11 -13.28 -17.60
CA GLU A 639 22.32 -12.58 -18.87
C GLU A 639 20.98 -12.03 -19.36
N VAL A 640 20.88 -10.71 -19.47
CA VAL A 640 19.68 -10.03 -19.98
C VAL A 640 19.97 -9.38 -21.32
N THR A 641 19.08 -9.57 -22.29
CA THR A 641 19.17 -8.96 -23.62
C THR A 641 17.88 -8.22 -23.92
N LEU A 642 17.98 -6.95 -24.33
CA LEU A 642 16.88 -6.11 -24.80
C LEU A 642 17.00 -5.92 -26.32
N GLY A 643 16.05 -6.47 -27.09
CA GLY A 643 16.20 -6.53 -28.55
C GLY A 643 17.46 -7.27 -28.94
N SER A 644 18.43 -6.54 -29.52
CA SER A 644 19.76 -7.05 -29.87
C SER A 644 20.86 -6.69 -28.86
N MET A 645 20.55 -5.84 -27.86
CA MET A 645 21.53 -5.31 -26.92
C MET A 645 21.67 -6.24 -25.69
N ARG A 646 22.84 -6.82 -25.48
CA ARG A 646 23.17 -7.55 -24.25
C ARG A 646 23.54 -6.57 -23.15
N ILE A 647 22.95 -6.73 -21.99
CA ILE A 647 23.20 -5.87 -20.82
C ILE A 647 24.43 -6.38 -20.08
N SER A 648 25.47 -5.58 -20.06
CA SER A 648 26.74 -5.83 -19.38
C SER A 648 27.47 -4.54 -19.11
N PRO A 649 28.48 -4.48 -18.22
CA PRO A 649 29.29 -3.28 -18.02
C PRO A 649 29.99 -2.77 -19.29
N ALA A 650 30.22 -3.63 -20.27
CA ALA A 650 30.82 -3.24 -21.55
C ALA A 650 29.83 -2.52 -22.50
N THR A 651 28.51 -2.77 -22.35
CA THR A 651 27.47 -2.21 -23.22
C THR A 651 26.66 -1.12 -22.55
N VAL A 652 26.63 -1.11 -21.21
CA VAL A 652 25.93 -0.12 -20.39
C VAL A 652 26.96 0.52 -19.45
N PRO A 653 27.40 1.75 -19.72
CA PRO A 653 28.30 2.47 -18.83
C PRO A 653 27.71 2.60 -17.42
N ASP A 654 28.57 2.53 -16.41
CA ASP A 654 28.20 2.66 -14.99
C ASP A 654 27.22 1.61 -14.46
N LEU A 655 27.07 0.46 -15.13
CA LEU A 655 26.28 -0.64 -14.62
C LEU A 655 26.94 -1.24 -13.38
N ALA A 656 26.52 -0.77 -12.20
CA ALA A 656 26.95 -1.33 -10.92
C ALA A 656 26.07 -2.52 -10.55
N THR A 657 26.69 -3.63 -10.15
CA THR A 657 26.01 -4.80 -9.62
C THR A 657 26.18 -4.88 -8.11
N GLU A 658 25.10 -5.12 -7.40
CA GLU A 658 25.12 -5.31 -5.96
C GLU A 658 25.75 -6.66 -5.61
N ALA A 659 26.70 -6.65 -4.71
CA ALA A 659 27.34 -7.88 -4.24
C ALA A 659 26.32 -8.82 -3.57
N GLY A 660 26.46 -10.12 -3.77
CA GLY A 660 25.56 -11.15 -3.25
C GLY A 660 24.31 -11.33 -4.11
N THR A 661 23.39 -10.37 -4.09
CA THR A 661 22.13 -10.44 -4.86
C THR A 661 22.37 -10.41 -6.37
N GLY A 662 23.47 -9.83 -6.82
CA GLY A 662 23.69 -9.52 -8.24
C GLY A 662 22.62 -8.58 -8.80
N TYR A 663 22.00 -7.77 -7.94
CA TYR A 663 21.01 -6.76 -8.34
C TYR A 663 21.69 -5.66 -9.14
N PHE A 664 21.06 -5.27 -10.24
CA PHE A 664 21.41 -4.07 -10.97
C PHE A 664 20.17 -3.33 -11.45
N LYS A 665 20.33 -2.03 -11.68
CA LYS A 665 19.31 -1.17 -12.26
C LYS A 665 19.96 -0.28 -13.31
N THR A 666 19.32 -0.17 -14.47
CA THR A 666 19.74 0.72 -15.55
C THR A 666 18.52 1.31 -16.24
N ALA A 667 18.68 2.47 -16.89
CA ALA A 667 17.56 3.14 -17.52
C ALA A 667 17.98 3.87 -18.80
N TRP A 668 17.08 3.94 -19.74
CA TRP A 668 17.15 4.73 -20.97
C TRP A 668 16.10 5.83 -20.86
N VAL A 669 16.43 7.04 -21.30
CA VAL A 669 15.54 8.20 -21.19
C VAL A 669 15.22 8.76 -22.56
N LYS A 670 13.97 9.19 -22.73
CA LYS A 670 13.48 9.88 -23.94
C LYS A 670 13.83 9.13 -25.22
N GLU A 671 14.62 9.75 -26.12
CA GLU A 671 15.00 9.24 -27.43
C GLU A 671 15.90 7.98 -27.38
N ALA A 672 16.50 7.71 -26.23
CA ALA A 672 17.27 6.46 -26.04
C ALA A 672 16.37 5.24 -25.81
N VAL A 673 15.08 5.43 -25.55
CA VAL A 673 14.10 4.34 -25.46
C VAL A 673 13.73 3.90 -26.87
N LYS A 674 14.01 2.65 -27.18
CA LYS A 674 13.70 2.07 -28.51
C LYS A 674 12.57 1.04 -28.38
N PRO A 675 11.64 0.97 -29.33
CA PRO A 675 10.56 -0.03 -29.31
C PRO A 675 11.09 -1.48 -29.21
N GLU A 676 12.20 -1.80 -29.89
CA GLU A 676 12.83 -3.13 -29.86
C GLU A 676 13.25 -3.60 -28.46
N TYR A 677 13.45 -2.68 -27.51
CA TYR A 677 13.76 -3.01 -26.12
C TYR A 677 12.57 -3.64 -25.38
N GLY A 678 11.39 -3.58 -25.95
CA GLY A 678 10.23 -4.33 -25.46
C GLY A 678 10.36 -5.84 -25.62
N LYS A 679 11.35 -6.35 -26.39
CA LYS A 679 11.66 -7.78 -26.48
C LYS A 679 12.82 -8.11 -25.55
N VAL A 680 12.53 -8.89 -24.51
CA VAL A 680 13.49 -9.21 -23.45
C VAL A 680 13.80 -10.70 -23.47
N THR A 681 15.08 -11.07 -23.48
CA THR A 681 15.50 -12.44 -23.27
C THR A 681 16.41 -12.51 -22.05
N VAL A 682 16.07 -13.41 -21.12
CA VAL A 682 16.84 -13.63 -19.89
C VAL A 682 17.32 -15.07 -19.85
N LYS A 683 18.63 -15.25 -19.62
CA LYS A 683 19.26 -16.54 -19.36
C LYS A 683 19.76 -16.56 -17.92
N ASN A 684 19.21 -17.45 -17.10
CA ASN A 684 19.63 -17.65 -15.72
C ASN A 684 20.59 -18.85 -15.63
N PRO A 685 21.88 -18.63 -15.35
CA PRO A 685 22.86 -19.71 -15.19
C PRO A 685 22.87 -20.31 -13.78
N ASN A 686 22.15 -19.75 -12.82
CA ASN A 686 22.14 -20.15 -11.40
C ASN A 686 21.28 -21.39 -11.15
N ASP A 687 21.54 -22.07 -10.03
CA ASP A 687 20.74 -23.18 -9.52
C ASP A 687 19.46 -22.71 -8.80
N GLY A 688 19.34 -21.45 -8.46
CA GLY A 688 18.17 -20.81 -7.90
C GLY A 688 17.41 -19.96 -8.93
N VAL A 689 16.25 -19.47 -8.54
CA VAL A 689 15.46 -18.55 -9.35
C VAL A 689 16.15 -17.19 -9.48
N ALA A 690 15.87 -16.48 -10.56
CA ALA A 690 16.24 -15.09 -10.74
C ALA A 690 15.02 -14.31 -11.23
N TRP A 691 14.94 -13.02 -10.95
CA TRP A 691 13.86 -12.18 -11.45
C TRP A 691 14.23 -10.71 -11.57
N GLY A 692 13.42 -10.02 -12.31
CA GLY A 692 13.50 -8.58 -12.48
C GLY A 692 12.21 -8.05 -13.04
N ALA A 693 12.26 -6.82 -13.49
CA ALA A 693 11.16 -6.17 -14.19
C ALA A 693 11.67 -5.14 -15.17
N LEU A 694 10.90 -4.91 -16.21
CA LEU A 694 11.06 -3.83 -17.14
C LEU A 694 9.91 -2.84 -16.92
N TYR A 695 10.23 -1.57 -16.70
CA TYR A 695 9.27 -0.49 -16.50
C TYR A 695 9.40 0.50 -17.64
N TRP A 696 8.30 0.73 -18.35
CA TRP A 696 8.27 1.74 -19.39
C TRP A 696 7.34 2.87 -18.97
N GLN A 697 7.89 4.06 -18.86
CA GLN A 697 7.19 5.30 -18.57
C GLN A 697 7.14 6.17 -19.82
N TYR A 698 5.94 6.67 -20.10
CA TYR A 698 5.71 7.56 -21.24
C TYR A 698 4.58 8.54 -20.93
N PHE A 699 4.66 9.71 -21.54
CA PHE A 699 3.54 10.65 -21.55
C PHE A 699 2.63 10.36 -22.73
N GLU A 700 1.32 10.29 -22.46
CA GLU A 700 0.29 10.12 -23.47
C GLU A 700 -0.92 10.98 -23.18
N GLN A 701 -1.65 11.43 -24.20
CA GLN A 701 -2.94 12.07 -24.02
C GLN A 701 -3.92 11.10 -23.36
N MET A 702 -4.69 11.62 -22.40
CA MET A 702 -5.55 10.78 -21.56
C MET A 702 -6.59 9.98 -22.33
N ASP A 703 -7.12 10.53 -23.41
CA ASP A 703 -8.11 9.88 -24.30
C ASP A 703 -7.52 8.72 -25.11
N LYS A 704 -6.19 8.61 -25.18
CA LYS A 704 -5.48 7.55 -25.90
C LYS A 704 -4.89 6.49 -24.99
N VAL A 705 -4.99 6.68 -23.68
CA VAL A 705 -4.50 5.68 -22.71
C VAL A 705 -5.44 4.48 -22.71
N THR A 706 -4.90 3.31 -23.01
CA THR A 706 -5.60 2.03 -22.90
C THR A 706 -5.31 1.36 -21.57
N PRO A 707 -6.23 0.56 -21.00
CA PRO A 707 -6.01 -0.11 -19.73
C PRO A 707 -4.71 -0.92 -19.70
N ALA A 708 -4.06 -1.00 -18.56
CA ALA A 708 -2.85 -1.81 -18.40
C ALA A 708 -3.17 -3.30 -18.55
N ASP A 709 -2.26 -4.03 -19.18
CA ASP A 709 -2.28 -5.49 -19.24
C ASP A 709 -1.32 -6.04 -18.16
N SER A 710 -1.82 -6.16 -16.95
CA SER A 710 -1.03 -6.57 -15.79
C SER A 710 -1.84 -7.53 -14.90
N PRO A 711 -1.19 -8.35 -14.06
CA PRO A 711 -1.87 -9.22 -13.09
C PRO A 711 -2.78 -8.45 -12.12
N LEU A 712 -2.46 -7.19 -11.87
CA LEU A 712 -3.25 -6.26 -11.06
C LEU A 712 -4.22 -5.52 -11.99
N ARG A 713 -5.49 -5.88 -11.98
CA ARG A 713 -6.49 -5.30 -12.89
C ARG A 713 -7.26 -4.20 -12.19
N LEU A 714 -7.28 -3.03 -12.83
CA LEU A 714 -8.01 -1.85 -12.36
C LEU A 714 -8.98 -1.37 -13.41
N LYS A 715 -10.26 -1.27 -13.03
CA LYS A 715 -11.32 -0.74 -13.88
C LYS A 715 -11.98 0.46 -13.22
N LYS A 716 -12.13 1.55 -13.97
CA LYS A 716 -12.85 2.75 -13.55
C LYS A 716 -14.16 2.85 -14.31
N GLN A 717 -15.25 3.09 -13.59
CA GLN A 717 -16.58 3.31 -14.16
C GLN A 717 -17.24 4.51 -13.50
N LEU A 718 -17.98 5.28 -14.28
CA LEU A 718 -18.73 6.44 -13.82
C LEU A 718 -20.23 6.17 -13.98
N PHE A 719 -21.00 6.53 -12.98
CA PHE A 719 -22.45 6.37 -12.97
C PHE A 719 -23.11 7.68 -12.57
N ARG A 720 -24.17 8.06 -13.28
CA ARG A 720 -25.06 9.13 -12.84
C ARG A 720 -26.05 8.58 -11.81
N GLU A 721 -26.09 9.17 -10.62
CA GLU A 721 -27.08 8.84 -9.61
C GLU A 721 -28.37 9.59 -9.89
N ARG A 722 -29.46 8.86 -10.10
CA ARG A 722 -30.81 9.41 -10.26
C ARG A 722 -31.72 8.98 -9.12
N LEU A 723 -32.45 9.95 -8.58
CA LEU A 723 -33.51 9.66 -7.62
C LEU A 723 -34.80 9.33 -8.41
N THR A 724 -35.32 8.14 -8.23
CA THR A 724 -36.58 7.68 -8.81
C THR A 724 -37.59 7.41 -7.69
N SER A 725 -38.85 7.17 -8.08
CA SER A 725 -39.90 6.75 -7.13
C SER A 725 -39.60 5.42 -6.41
N LYS A 726 -38.66 4.63 -6.94
CA LYS A 726 -38.21 3.35 -6.38
C LYS A 726 -36.87 3.47 -5.61
N GLY A 727 -36.35 4.69 -5.44
CA GLY A 727 -35.07 4.95 -4.80
C GLY A 727 -33.97 5.44 -5.76
N LYS A 728 -32.73 5.39 -5.31
CA LYS A 728 -31.54 5.79 -6.09
C LYS A 728 -31.21 4.71 -7.12
N VAL A 729 -31.02 5.12 -8.36
CA VAL A 729 -30.62 4.27 -9.50
C VAL A 729 -29.31 4.81 -10.07
N LEU A 730 -28.37 3.91 -10.37
CA LEU A 730 -27.10 4.23 -11.02
C LEU A 730 -27.20 3.93 -12.52
N GLU A 731 -27.04 4.96 -13.34
CA GLU A 731 -26.97 4.87 -14.80
C GLU A 731 -25.51 4.97 -15.25
N PRO A 732 -24.98 4.02 -16.01
CA PRO A 732 -23.61 4.12 -16.54
C PRO A 732 -23.45 5.38 -17.39
N ILE A 733 -22.38 6.14 -17.17
CA ILE A 733 -22.01 7.28 -17.98
C ILE A 733 -21.18 6.78 -19.15
N THR A 734 -21.66 7.06 -20.34
CA THR A 734 -20.99 6.83 -21.62
C THR A 734 -20.95 8.15 -22.38
N ASP A 735 -20.29 8.19 -23.53
CA ASP A 735 -20.30 9.32 -24.47
C ASP A 735 -21.72 9.81 -24.88
N LYS A 736 -22.74 8.95 -24.71
CA LYS A 736 -24.17 9.23 -25.02
C LYS A 736 -24.98 9.63 -23.80
N THR A 737 -24.46 9.52 -22.60
CA THR A 737 -25.22 9.79 -21.37
C THR A 737 -25.22 11.29 -21.09
N PRO A 738 -26.39 12.00 -21.12
CA PRO A 738 -26.42 13.41 -20.81
C PRO A 738 -26.17 13.63 -19.33
N ILE A 739 -25.22 14.47 -19.03
CA ILE A 739 -24.88 14.90 -17.66
C ILE A 739 -25.15 16.39 -17.60
N THR A 740 -25.74 16.86 -16.49
CA THR A 740 -26.03 18.28 -16.25
C THR A 740 -25.37 18.79 -14.98
N VAL A 741 -25.17 20.11 -14.89
CA VAL A 741 -24.66 20.73 -13.66
C VAL A 741 -25.63 20.43 -12.51
N GLY A 742 -25.05 19.98 -11.38
CA GLY A 742 -25.80 19.55 -10.19
C GLY A 742 -25.97 18.05 -10.06
N ASP A 743 -25.78 17.27 -11.14
CA ASP A 743 -25.85 15.81 -11.07
C ASP A 743 -24.81 15.26 -10.11
N VAL A 744 -25.19 14.19 -9.42
CA VAL A 744 -24.27 13.39 -8.63
C VAL A 744 -23.73 12.25 -9.49
N VAL A 745 -22.41 12.19 -9.58
CA VAL A 745 -21.67 11.14 -10.28
C VAL A 745 -21.01 10.24 -9.27
N LYS A 746 -21.35 8.95 -9.29
CA LYS A 746 -20.68 7.92 -8.52
C LYS A 746 -19.53 7.34 -9.32
N VAL A 747 -18.33 7.43 -8.80
CA VAL A 747 -17.15 6.75 -9.31
C VAL A 747 -17.09 5.37 -8.68
N ARG A 748 -16.91 4.35 -9.48
CA ARG A 748 -16.68 2.97 -9.07
C ARG A 748 -15.33 2.51 -9.60
N LEU A 749 -14.47 2.11 -8.68
CA LEU A 749 -13.18 1.51 -8.99
C LEU A 749 -13.24 0.03 -8.59
N GLU A 750 -13.10 -0.84 -9.57
CA GLU A 750 -13.04 -2.28 -9.37
C GLU A 750 -11.59 -2.72 -9.46
N LEU A 751 -11.07 -3.29 -8.37
CA LEU A 751 -9.72 -3.78 -8.24
C LEU A 751 -9.75 -5.30 -8.13
N GLN A 752 -9.10 -5.98 -9.06
CA GLN A 752 -8.86 -7.42 -8.98
C GLN A 752 -7.39 -7.69 -8.66
N VAL A 753 -7.16 -8.39 -7.56
CA VAL A 753 -5.84 -8.73 -7.04
C VAL A 753 -5.68 -10.26 -7.07
N ASP A 754 -4.65 -10.76 -7.72
CA ASP A 754 -4.40 -12.20 -7.90
C ASP A 754 -3.57 -12.82 -6.78
N ARG A 755 -3.00 -11.99 -5.89
CA ARG A 755 -2.16 -12.36 -4.75
C ARG A 755 -2.29 -11.35 -3.62
N ASP A 756 -1.84 -11.72 -2.43
CA ASP A 756 -1.73 -10.77 -1.31
C ASP A 756 -0.65 -9.73 -1.60
N MET A 757 -0.93 -8.46 -1.31
CA MET A 757 -0.04 -7.32 -1.55
C MET A 757 0.02 -6.40 -0.32
N GLU A 758 1.17 -5.77 -0.12
CA GLU A 758 1.39 -4.81 0.97
C GLU A 758 1.68 -3.42 0.43
N PHE A 759 1.25 -2.40 1.18
CA PHE A 759 1.48 -0.98 0.86
C PHE A 759 1.04 -0.62 -0.55
N VAL A 760 -0.25 -0.86 -0.82
CA VAL A 760 -0.86 -0.59 -2.13
C VAL A 760 -1.47 0.81 -2.13
N HIS A 761 -1.06 1.63 -3.10
CA HIS A 761 -1.58 2.97 -3.33
C HIS A 761 -2.44 2.99 -4.59
N LEU A 762 -3.71 3.33 -4.45
CA LEU A 762 -4.65 3.58 -5.53
C LEU A 762 -4.94 5.08 -5.57
N LYS A 763 -4.75 5.70 -6.74
CA LYS A 763 -5.00 7.13 -6.99
C LYS A 763 -5.96 7.26 -8.17
N ASP A 764 -7.05 7.98 -7.97
CA ASP A 764 -8.02 8.25 -9.03
C ASP A 764 -8.13 9.74 -9.32
N PHE A 765 -7.74 10.12 -10.53
CA PHE A 765 -7.87 11.50 -11.00
C PHE A 765 -9.32 11.83 -11.37
N ARG A 766 -9.68 13.11 -11.21
CA ARG A 766 -11.02 13.62 -11.53
C ARG A 766 -11.00 14.67 -12.62
N ALA A 767 -12.16 14.89 -13.24
CA ALA A 767 -12.39 15.98 -14.18
C ALA A 767 -12.43 17.32 -13.46
N ALA A 768 -11.96 18.40 -14.12
CA ALA A 768 -11.99 19.75 -13.58
C ALA A 768 -13.41 20.29 -13.31
N GLY A 769 -14.41 19.77 -14.03
CA GLY A 769 -15.84 20.12 -13.82
C GLY A 769 -16.50 19.43 -12.63
N PHE A 770 -15.76 18.67 -11.81
CA PHE A 770 -16.29 17.92 -10.68
C PHE A 770 -15.78 18.42 -9.31
N GLU A 771 -16.67 18.40 -8.32
CA GLU A 771 -16.35 18.64 -6.92
C GLU A 771 -16.61 17.37 -6.09
N PRO A 772 -15.72 17.01 -5.15
CA PRO A 772 -15.97 15.91 -4.23
C PRO A 772 -17.08 16.26 -3.24
N LEU A 773 -17.98 15.30 -2.98
CA LEU A 773 -19.01 15.45 -1.95
C LEU A 773 -18.47 15.23 -0.54
N SER A 774 -17.41 14.44 -0.40
CA SER A 774 -16.68 14.27 0.86
C SER A 774 -15.27 14.79 0.69
N VAL A 775 -14.88 15.74 1.52
CA VAL A 775 -13.54 16.37 1.49
C VAL A 775 -12.67 15.94 2.66
N LEU A 776 -13.25 15.23 3.65
CA LEU A 776 -12.52 14.78 4.82
C LEU A 776 -11.78 13.48 4.54
N SER A 777 -10.49 13.49 4.82
CA SER A 777 -9.67 12.29 4.81
C SER A 777 -9.95 11.45 6.05
N GLN A 778 -10.10 10.13 5.89
CA GLN A 778 -10.46 9.24 7.00
C GLN A 778 -10.07 7.78 6.73
N TYR A 779 -9.90 7.02 7.81
CA TYR A 779 -9.85 5.58 7.73
C TYR A 779 -11.24 5.00 7.49
N LYS A 780 -11.32 4.04 6.56
CA LYS A 780 -12.52 3.29 6.22
C LYS A 780 -12.24 1.79 6.32
N PHE A 781 -13.28 1.04 6.57
CA PHE A 781 -13.22 -0.41 6.61
C PHE A 781 -14.41 -0.98 5.80
N GLN A 782 -14.09 -1.77 4.80
CA GLN A 782 -15.08 -2.35 3.89
C GLN A 782 -14.61 -3.74 3.44
N ASP A 783 -15.51 -4.72 3.44
CA ASP A 783 -15.27 -6.09 2.95
C ASP A 783 -14.01 -6.77 3.52
N GLY A 784 -13.71 -6.49 4.78
CA GLY A 784 -12.51 -7.00 5.46
C GLY A 784 -11.21 -6.25 5.11
N LEU A 785 -11.29 -5.18 4.32
CA LEU A 785 -10.18 -4.31 3.95
C LEU A 785 -10.25 -2.98 4.70
N GLY A 786 -9.21 -2.67 5.48
CA GLY A 786 -8.99 -1.35 6.04
C GLY A 786 -8.16 -0.48 5.09
N TYR A 787 -8.56 0.76 4.88
CA TYR A 787 -7.83 1.72 4.04
C TYR A 787 -8.00 3.16 4.51
N TYR A 788 -7.00 3.99 4.20
CA TYR A 788 -7.09 5.42 4.41
C TYR A 788 -7.46 6.11 3.10
N GLU A 789 -8.60 6.80 3.09
CA GLU A 789 -9.06 7.61 1.96
C GLU A 789 -8.66 9.07 2.17
N SER A 790 -7.97 9.66 1.18
CA SER A 790 -7.55 11.06 1.21
C SER A 790 -8.05 11.77 -0.05
N THR A 791 -8.91 12.76 0.14
CA THR A 791 -9.43 13.58 -0.95
C THR A 791 -8.55 14.81 -1.13
N ARG A 792 -8.06 15.03 -2.36
CA ARG A 792 -7.28 16.20 -2.77
C ARG A 792 -7.98 16.92 -3.93
N ASP A 793 -7.49 18.06 -4.35
CA ASP A 793 -8.13 18.87 -5.40
C ASP A 793 -8.25 18.13 -6.74
N VAL A 794 -7.22 17.41 -7.15
CA VAL A 794 -7.14 16.76 -8.47
C VAL A 794 -7.42 15.27 -8.45
N ALA A 795 -7.40 14.63 -7.28
CA ALA A 795 -7.49 13.17 -7.16
C ALA A 795 -8.06 12.73 -5.79
N THR A 796 -8.53 11.49 -5.74
CA THR A 796 -8.81 10.76 -4.51
C THR A 796 -7.79 9.63 -4.38
N HIS A 797 -7.19 9.51 -3.21
CA HIS A 797 -6.17 8.52 -2.90
C HIS A 797 -6.71 7.50 -1.91
N PHE A 798 -6.34 6.23 -2.10
CA PHE A 798 -6.65 5.14 -1.20
C PHE A 798 -5.34 4.44 -0.83
N PHE A 799 -5.01 4.41 0.45
CA PHE A 799 -3.81 3.78 0.99
C PHE A 799 -4.21 2.53 1.75
N MET A 800 -3.70 1.39 1.31
CA MET A 800 -4.01 0.07 1.85
C MET A 800 -2.73 -0.59 2.34
N ASP A 801 -2.59 -0.79 3.65
CA ASP A 801 -1.39 -1.43 4.21
C ASP A 801 -1.27 -2.88 3.76
N TYR A 802 -2.42 -3.54 3.58
CA TYR A 802 -2.47 -4.93 3.15
C TYR A 802 -3.76 -5.23 2.39
N VAL A 803 -3.62 -5.80 1.21
CA VAL A 803 -4.72 -6.22 0.34
C VAL A 803 -4.60 -7.72 0.10
N ARG A 804 -5.61 -8.48 0.49
CA ARG A 804 -5.67 -9.92 0.21
C ARG A 804 -6.01 -10.17 -1.25
N LYS A 805 -5.67 -11.35 -1.75
CA LYS A 805 -6.19 -11.83 -3.04
C LYS A 805 -7.71 -11.74 -3.07
N GLY A 806 -8.27 -11.10 -4.10
CA GLY A 806 -9.71 -10.92 -4.21
C GLY A 806 -10.13 -9.85 -5.20
N VAL A 807 -11.41 -9.50 -5.16
CA VAL A 807 -11.99 -8.39 -5.90
C VAL A 807 -12.54 -7.38 -4.91
N TYR A 808 -12.18 -6.13 -5.07
CA TYR A 808 -12.58 -5.02 -4.22
C TYR A 808 -13.23 -3.93 -5.04
N VAL A 809 -14.27 -3.31 -4.50
CA VAL A 809 -14.99 -2.22 -5.16
C VAL A 809 -14.97 -0.99 -4.26
N PHE A 810 -14.34 0.07 -4.72
CA PHE A 810 -14.34 1.36 -4.04
C PHE A 810 -15.32 2.29 -4.72
N GLU A 811 -16.17 2.95 -3.94
CA GLU A 811 -17.14 3.91 -4.46
C GLU A 811 -17.08 5.23 -3.70
N TYR A 812 -17.09 6.32 -4.43
CA TYR A 812 -17.23 7.66 -3.87
C TYR A 812 -18.02 8.56 -4.84
N SER A 813 -18.51 9.67 -4.34
CA SER A 813 -19.42 10.53 -5.11
C SER A 813 -18.82 11.90 -5.36
N LEU A 814 -19.05 12.39 -6.56
CA LEU A 814 -18.69 13.71 -7.06
C LEU A 814 -19.94 14.45 -7.48
N ARG A 815 -19.89 15.77 -7.51
CA ARG A 815 -20.94 16.63 -8.08
C ARG A 815 -20.40 17.35 -9.30
N THR A 816 -21.17 17.40 -10.36
CA THR A 816 -20.90 18.24 -11.52
C THR A 816 -21.19 19.71 -11.18
N VAL A 817 -20.23 20.59 -11.42
CA VAL A 817 -20.33 22.02 -11.05
C VAL A 817 -20.09 22.97 -12.21
N HIS A 818 -19.42 22.53 -13.26
CA HIS A 818 -19.14 23.35 -14.44
C HIS A 818 -19.63 22.67 -15.72
N ARG A 819 -20.21 23.48 -16.63
CA ARG A 819 -20.54 23.04 -17.97
C ARG A 819 -19.31 22.99 -18.85
N GLY A 820 -19.25 21.99 -19.73
CA GLY A 820 -18.13 21.85 -20.64
C GLY A 820 -17.77 20.45 -21.01
N LYS A 821 -16.64 20.30 -21.69
CA LYS A 821 -16.04 19.02 -22.05
C LYS A 821 -14.77 18.81 -21.25
N PHE A 822 -14.71 17.70 -20.52
CA PHE A 822 -13.65 17.41 -19.56
C PHE A 822 -13.15 15.97 -19.70
N GLN A 823 -11.86 15.75 -19.51
CA GLN A 823 -11.32 14.43 -19.33
C GLN A 823 -11.56 13.94 -17.90
N SER A 824 -12.11 12.72 -17.72
CA SER A 824 -12.39 12.16 -16.39
C SER A 824 -11.14 11.87 -15.57
N GLY A 825 -9.97 11.80 -16.21
CA GLY A 825 -8.76 11.29 -15.64
C GLY A 825 -8.73 9.77 -15.52
N ILE A 826 -7.54 9.20 -15.40
CA ILE A 826 -7.35 7.76 -15.18
C ILE A 826 -7.27 7.46 -13.68
N ALA A 827 -7.51 6.19 -13.33
CA ALA A 827 -7.11 5.65 -12.04
C ALA A 827 -5.80 4.88 -12.21
N THR A 828 -4.90 4.97 -11.22
CA THR A 828 -3.63 4.26 -11.18
C THR A 828 -3.50 3.51 -9.86
N ILE A 829 -2.91 2.33 -9.87
CA ILE A 829 -2.64 1.54 -8.68
C ILE A 829 -1.22 1.00 -8.73
N GLN A 830 -0.54 0.98 -7.59
CA GLN A 830 0.82 0.50 -7.48
C GLN A 830 1.10 -0.09 -6.09
N CYS A 831 1.82 -1.20 -6.07
CA CYS A 831 2.45 -1.72 -4.85
C CYS A 831 3.76 -0.97 -4.62
N MET A 832 3.89 -0.30 -3.46
CA MET A 832 5.00 0.62 -3.19
C MET A 832 6.37 -0.07 -3.11
N TYR A 833 6.40 -1.30 -2.61
CA TYR A 833 7.64 -2.08 -2.45
C TYR A 833 7.90 -3.09 -3.57
N ALA A 834 6.91 -3.31 -4.43
CA ALA A 834 6.99 -4.19 -5.59
C ALA A 834 6.36 -3.48 -6.81
N PRO A 835 7.01 -2.44 -7.34
CA PRO A 835 6.46 -1.56 -8.38
C PRO A 835 6.16 -2.29 -9.70
N GLU A 836 6.68 -3.48 -9.90
CA GLU A 836 6.27 -4.38 -10.97
C GLU A 836 4.78 -4.74 -10.92
N PHE A 837 4.13 -4.57 -9.77
CA PHE A 837 2.69 -4.70 -9.62
C PHE A 837 2.05 -3.31 -9.65
N SER A 838 1.85 -2.82 -10.84
CA SER A 838 1.14 -1.57 -11.12
C SER A 838 0.12 -1.78 -12.22
N SER A 839 -0.91 -0.93 -12.24
CA SER A 839 -1.94 -0.94 -13.27
C SER A 839 -2.58 0.44 -13.40
N HIS A 840 -3.30 0.66 -14.48
CA HIS A 840 -4.07 1.87 -14.70
C HIS A 840 -5.31 1.60 -15.53
N SER A 841 -6.31 2.47 -15.37
CA SER A 841 -7.53 2.47 -16.16
C SER A 841 -7.40 3.37 -17.40
N GLU A 842 -8.40 3.36 -18.22
CA GLU A 842 -8.65 4.35 -19.26
C GLU A 842 -9.29 5.63 -18.69
N SER A 843 -9.33 6.70 -19.50
CA SER A 843 -10.07 7.94 -19.24
C SER A 843 -11.30 8.02 -20.15
N VAL A 844 -12.33 8.74 -19.70
CA VAL A 844 -13.58 8.98 -20.46
C VAL A 844 -13.73 10.49 -20.68
N LEU A 845 -14.09 10.89 -21.91
CA LEU A 845 -14.46 12.26 -22.20
C LEU A 845 -15.91 12.51 -21.73
N LEU A 846 -16.10 13.53 -20.95
CA LEU A 846 -17.39 13.93 -20.35
C LEU A 846 -17.91 15.19 -21.00
N ASP A 847 -19.20 15.21 -21.40
CA ASP A 847 -19.93 16.40 -21.89
C ASP A 847 -20.98 16.78 -20.83
N ILE A 848 -20.68 17.84 -20.03
CA ILE A 848 -21.55 18.34 -18.96
C ILE A 848 -22.32 19.56 -19.51
N ARG A 849 -23.64 19.48 -19.51
CA ARG A 849 -24.56 20.48 -20.05
C ARG A 849 -25.17 21.36 -18.97
#